data_8cce07e0fba93e2980bc57e8585d3aee
#
_entry.id   8cce07e0fba93e2980bc57e8585d3aee
#
_cell.length_a   1.000
_cell.length_b   1.000
_cell.length_c   1.000
_cell.angle_alpha   90.00
_cell.angle_beta   90.00
_cell.angle_gamma   90.00
#
_symmetry.space_group_name_H-M   'P 1'
#
loop_
_entity.id
_entity.type
_entity.pdbx_description
1 polymer ?
#
loop_
_entity_poly.entity_id
_entity_poly.type
_entity_poly.pdbx_seq_one_letter_code
_entity_poly.pdbx_strand_id
1 'polypeptide(L)'
;MSAPDVLSLGVTAAQIREFCGGTPMRPFEVLETSPRDYAAWMGDYVEAIMTSGYGRDGYTIPSIFPPLDWSAHNRSFSYHLHAWDGIGDILIGYSLWGERRHIDAALAHIRAWVTEFQVPILDRCSGDELDALVRPHMPTAWYDMAVGRRAYRLAYVLNFLARQPDSSDEELELFWRTIRFHLALLNREHFFRKHTNHGLYQALGHLAAARRLIGLPGMAAELDIARRRLLVVLDEHFAADGAHLEHSPGYHYMLMGTILNARRFGLLEGREEQDRMDAIERAMTWMAKPDLCLATFGDTDPRYLERGRDIASLYKSPQLRYIVSDGRIGVPLDLGVKAFPSGGYAFARLHPPGAADEPKKASYIGQIAAFHSRVHKHADHLSFVWYDKEQDILIDPGRYAYAGRTEIGSALFEDGFWYDDPKRVYVETTRAHNCVEIDGKSYRRKGVRPFGSALRYAGEQNGLAVTDCQAAYFRTITHWRGLILAPGEFLVVLDHLHDRLGAAHDYRQWFQLAPQWSAAAGPDGLAARSAAGSEKQSLHVTSLAPDAVLDTVARGQTEPELLGWMSDGPYSLVPATSFCFRRGGATASFATLFSFGSAPKVHDTATRFNVTLTAGSLRWRANGQSTHLKFQRSRETTLQVQRLS
;
A
#
# COMPACT_ATOMS: atom_id res chain seq x y z
N MET A 1 -34.45 29.98 14.68
CA MET A 1 -33.11 30.03 15.33
C MET A 1 -32.18 30.75 14.37
N SER A 2 -31.45 31.75 14.80
CA SER A 2 -30.46 32.45 13.97
C SER A 2 -29.28 31.53 13.61
N ALA A 3 -28.61 31.79 12.50
CA ALA A 3 -27.49 30.97 12.02
C ALA A 3 -26.36 30.74 13.05
N PRO A 4 -26.03 31.69 13.94
CA PRO A 4 -25.08 31.46 15.04
C PRO A 4 -25.47 30.31 15.98
N ASP A 5 -26.76 30.10 16.20
CA ASP A 5 -27.28 29.10 17.13
C ASP A 5 -27.09 27.66 16.63
N VAL A 6 -27.07 27.44 15.32
CA VAL A 6 -26.86 26.10 14.74
C VAL A 6 -25.42 25.59 14.95
N LEU A 7 -24.44 26.47 14.89
CA LEU A 7 -23.02 26.11 15.14
C LEU A 7 -22.69 26.00 16.62
N SER A 8 -23.20 26.92 17.46
CA SER A 8 -22.93 26.90 18.90
C SER A 8 -23.68 25.81 19.65
N LEU A 9 -24.84 25.36 19.13
CA LEU A 9 -25.79 24.50 19.83
C LEU A 9 -26.18 25.02 21.22
N GLY A 10 -26.00 26.32 21.47
CA GLY A 10 -26.24 26.95 22.78
C GLY A 10 -25.25 26.57 23.87
N VAL A 11 -24.09 26.00 23.51
CA VAL A 11 -23.04 25.64 24.49
C VAL A 11 -22.30 26.88 24.95
N THR A 12 -22.25 27.09 26.27
CA THR A 12 -21.55 28.21 26.93
C THR A 12 -20.14 27.82 27.36
N ALA A 13 -19.28 28.80 27.57
CA ALA A 13 -17.95 28.60 28.13
C ALA A 13 -17.99 27.88 29.49
N ALA A 14 -18.99 28.16 30.32
CA ALA A 14 -19.18 27.48 31.61
C ALA A 14 -19.37 25.96 31.44
N GLN A 15 -20.23 25.53 30.50
CA GLN A 15 -20.46 24.12 30.21
C GLN A 15 -19.19 23.45 29.64
N ILE A 16 -18.41 24.15 28.80
CA ILE A 16 -17.13 23.66 28.28
C ILE A 16 -16.15 23.44 29.46
N ARG A 17 -16.03 24.40 30.37
CA ARG A 17 -15.15 24.28 31.56
C ARG A 17 -15.60 23.15 32.46
N GLU A 18 -16.89 23.04 32.78
CA GLU A 18 -17.45 21.98 33.61
C GLU A 18 -17.14 20.60 33.01
N PHE A 19 -17.43 20.37 31.74
CA PHE A 19 -17.15 19.11 31.08
C PHE A 19 -15.66 18.78 31.05
N CYS A 20 -14.83 19.73 30.62
CA CYS A 20 -13.38 19.51 30.54
C CYS A 20 -12.74 19.36 31.91
N GLY A 21 -13.16 20.13 32.92
CA GLY A 21 -12.66 20.04 34.29
C GLY A 21 -13.03 18.73 35.00
N GLY A 22 -14.21 18.20 34.71
CA GLY A 22 -14.73 16.95 35.26
C GLY A 22 -14.12 15.67 34.70
N THR A 23 -13.32 15.74 33.64
CA THR A 23 -12.73 14.57 32.96
C THR A 23 -11.20 14.70 32.89
N PRO A 24 -10.40 13.61 33.01
CA PRO A 24 -8.96 13.69 32.80
C PRO A 24 -8.64 14.11 31.34
N MET A 25 -7.60 14.94 31.18
CA MET A 25 -7.12 15.30 29.85
C MET A 25 -6.43 14.08 29.22
N ARG A 26 -6.98 13.59 28.12
CA ARG A 26 -6.38 12.48 27.35
C ARG A 26 -5.14 12.96 26.60
N PRO A 27 -4.14 12.09 26.37
CA PRO A 27 -3.01 12.38 25.49
C PRO A 27 -3.46 12.87 24.12
N PHE A 28 -2.58 13.54 23.41
CA PHE A 28 -2.82 13.94 22.03
C PHE A 28 -2.85 12.72 21.10
N GLU A 29 -3.85 12.62 20.25
CA GLU A 29 -3.99 11.53 19.30
C GLU A 29 -3.05 11.73 18.09
N VAL A 30 -2.15 10.79 17.84
CA VAL A 30 -1.27 10.78 16.67
C VAL A 30 -1.91 9.91 15.60
N LEU A 31 -2.53 10.50 14.59
CA LEU A 31 -3.38 9.78 13.62
C LEU A 31 -2.81 9.75 12.19
N GLU A 32 -1.63 10.33 11.95
CA GLU A 32 -1.20 10.65 10.58
C GLU A 32 0.02 9.88 10.11
N THR A 33 0.61 9.10 10.98
CA THR A 33 1.83 8.34 10.69
C THR A 33 1.72 6.91 11.19
N SER A 34 2.57 6.04 10.65
CA SER A 34 2.77 4.71 11.25
C SER A 34 3.24 4.86 12.70
N PRO A 35 2.92 3.91 13.58
CA PRO A 35 3.41 3.91 14.94
C PRO A 35 4.93 4.01 14.99
N ARG A 36 5.44 4.89 15.84
CA ARG A 36 6.86 5.12 16.05
C ARG A 36 7.14 5.28 17.54
N ASP A 37 8.39 5.11 17.93
CA ASP A 37 8.89 5.62 19.20
C ASP A 37 9.12 7.14 19.09
N TYR A 38 8.07 7.90 19.32
CA TYR A 38 8.14 9.37 19.20
C TYR A 38 9.13 9.99 20.18
N ALA A 39 9.30 9.41 21.37
CA ALA A 39 10.19 9.96 22.40
C ALA A 39 11.67 9.94 21.95
N ALA A 40 12.05 8.97 21.10
CA ALA A 40 13.43 8.78 20.72
C ALA A 40 13.99 9.85 19.75
N TRP A 41 13.15 10.46 18.90
CA TRP A 41 13.63 11.39 17.86
C TRP A 41 12.88 12.73 17.80
N MET A 42 11.72 12.86 18.45
CA MET A 42 10.91 14.07 18.38
C MET A 42 11.55 15.29 19.05
N GLY A 43 12.44 15.09 20.04
CA GLY A 43 13.04 16.21 20.80
C GLY A 43 13.74 17.21 19.89
N ASP A 44 14.75 16.78 19.18
CA ASP A 44 15.54 17.64 18.27
C ASP A 44 14.67 18.17 17.13
N TYR A 45 13.71 17.38 16.64
CA TYR A 45 12.84 17.79 15.55
C TYR A 45 11.84 18.89 15.98
N VAL A 46 11.21 18.76 17.15
CA VAL A 46 10.32 19.79 17.69
C VAL A 46 11.08 21.08 17.99
N GLU A 47 12.29 21.00 18.56
CA GLU A 47 13.16 22.14 18.78
C GLU A 47 13.53 22.84 17.46
N ALA A 48 13.86 22.07 16.43
CA ALA A 48 14.14 22.63 15.11
C ALA A 48 12.92 23.37 14.54
N ILE A 49 11.70 22.82 14.67
CA ILE A 49 10.48 23.52 14.22
C ILE A 49 10.30 24.83 15.01
N MET A 50 10.51 24.82 16.31
CA MET A 50 10.30 25.99 17.17
C MET A 50 11.36 27.09 16.94
N THR A 51 12.58 26.73 16.57
CA THR A 51 13.70 27.67 16.43
C THR A 51 13.98 28.10 15.00
N SER A 52 13.75 27.20 14.04
CA SER A 52 14.12 27.38 12.63
C SER A 52 12.94 27.34 11.68
N GLY A 53 11.72 27.19 12.21
CA GLY A 53 10.49 27.09 11.45
C GLY A 53 10.21 25.70 10.90
N TYR A 54 9.21 25.59 10.03
CA TYR A 54 8.72 24.32 9.49
C TYR A 54 9.08 24.19 8.01
N GLY A 55 9.66 23.05 7.64
CA GLY A 55 10.03 22.76 6.26
C GLY A 55 9.52 21.40 5.78
N ARG A 56 9.12 21.34 4.51
CA ARG A 56 8.71 20.12 3.82
C ARG A 56 8.78 20.28 2.30
N ASP A 57 9.12 19.19 1.59
CA ASP A 57 9.13 19.14 0.12
C ASP A 57 9.97 20.26 -0.55
N GLY A 58 11.08 20.62 0.10
CA GLY A 58 11.98 21.68 -0.39
C GLY A 58 11.52 23.12 -0.12
N TYR A 59 10.42 23.29 0.62
CA TYR A 59 9.89 24.59 1.05
C TYR A 59 9.98 24.74 2.56
N THR A 60 10.18 25.96 3.03
CA THR A 60 10.26 26.29 4.46
C THR A 60 9.56 27.60 4.78
N ILE A 61 8.93 27.65 5.97
CA ILE A 61 8.64 28.92 6.64
C ILE A 61 9.65 29.12 7.75
N PRO A 62 10.26 30.30 7.88
CA PRO A 62 11.36 30.53 8.83
C PRO A 62 10.90 30.61 10.29
N SER A 63 9.60 30.73 10.52
CA SER A 63 9.01 30.78 11.85
C SER A 63 7.60 30.20 11.81
N ILE A 64 7.23 29.52 12.88
CA ILE A 64 5.83 29.10 13.16
C ILE A 64 5.07 30.14 13.97
N PHE A 65 5.73 31.20 14.43
CA PHE A 65 5.13 32.27 15.20
C PHE A 65 4.64 33.41 14.30
N PRO A 66 3.49 34.03 14.63
CA PRO A 66 2.97 35.17 13.89
C PRO A 66 3.95 36.37 13.89
N PRO A 67 3.97 37.21 12.81
CA PRO A 67 3.14 37.11 11.62
C PRO A 67 3.58 35.98 10.68
N LEU A 68 2.63 35.28 10.06
CA LEU A 68 2.86 34.14 9.18
C LEU A 68 2.51 34.50 7.74
N ASP A 69 3.37 34.09 6.81
CA ASP A 69 3.03 34.12 5.38
C ASP A 69 2.23 32.85 5.02
N TRP A 70 0.95 33.01 4.82
CA TRP A 70 0.04 31.94 4.40
C TRP A 70 -0.07 31.81 2.88
N SER A 71 0.54 32.73 2.13
CA SER A 71 0.11 32.98 0.76
C SER A 71 0.73 32.07 -0.26
N ALA A 72 1.91 31.63 -0.21
CA ALA A 72 2.42 31.15 -1.46
C ALA A 72 3.51 30.10 -1.40
N HIS A 73 3.10 28.93 -1.56
CA HIS A 73 4.00 27.82 -1.75
C HIS A 73 3.38 26.87 -2.78
N ASN A 74 4.07 25.80 -3.12
CA ASN A 74 3.42 24.80 -3.96
C ASN A 74 2.22 24.18 -3.21
N ARG A 75 1.35 23.51 -3.96
CA ARG A 75 0.13 22.92 -3.43
C ARG A 75 0.38 21.96 -2.25
N SER A 76 1.47 21.17 -2.31
CA SER A 76 1.78 20.19 -1.25
C SER A 76 2.16 20.90 0.05
N PHE A 77 3.07 21.87 -0.02
CA PHE A 77 3.49 22.62 1.16
C PHE A 77 2.34 23.43 1.77
N SER A 78 1.56 24.12 0.92
CA SER A 78 0.36 24.88 1.36
C SER A 78 -0.62 23.98 2.12
N TYR A 79 -0.87 22.75 1.60
CA TYR A 79 -1.68 21.78 2.33
C TYR A 79 -1.11 21.47 3.72
N HIS A 80 0.18 21.14 3.85
CA HIS A 80 0.80 20.79 5.12
C HIS A 80 0.80 21.95 6.12
N LEU A 81 1.02 23.17 5.63
CA LEU A 81 0.96 24.39 6.43
C LEU A 81 -0.45 24.61 7.00
N HIS A 82 -1.47 24.57 6.14
CA HIS A 82 -2.86 24.78 6.57
C HIS A 82 -3.45 23.55 7.30
N ALA A 83 -2.89 22.37 7.14
CA ALA A 83 -3.23 21.21 7.96
C ALA A 83 -2.62 21.28 9.37
N TRP A 84 -1.66 22.18 9.59
CA TRP A 84 -0.91 22.35 10.85
C TRP A 84 0.00 21.15 11.17
N ASP A 85 0.68 20.59 10.18
CA ASP A 85 1.49 19.39 10.42
C ASP A 85 2.61 19.65 11.41
N GLY A 86 3.40 20.72 11.26
CA GLY A 86 4.41 21.09 12.24
C GLY A 86 3.85 21.41 13.62
N ILE A 87 2.62 21.96 13.68
CA ILE A 87 1.93 22.20 14.95
C ILE A 87 1.47 20.89 15.58
N GLY A 88 1.03 19.90 14.77
CA GLY A 88 0.75 18.56 15.25
C GLY A 88 1.95 17.93 15.95
N ASP A 89 3.15 18.07 15.38
CA ASP A 89 4.40 17.58 15.96
C ASP A 89 4.72 18.28 17.31
N ILE A 90 4.50 19.59 17.40
CA ILE A 90 4.66 20.34 18.66
C ILE A 90 3.64 19.87 19.72
N LEU A 91 2.39 19.58 19.33
CA LEU A 91 1.38 19.04 20.25
C LEU A 91 1.74 17.63 20.75
N ILE A 92 2.40 16.81 19.90
CA ILE A 92 2.99 15.53 20.33
C ILE A 92 4.06 15.80 21.40
N GLY A 93 4.98 16.75 21.14
CA GLY A 93 6.00 17.15 22.10
C GLY A 93 5.42 17.58 23.44
N TYR A 94 4.39 18.42 23.41
CA TYR A 94 3.66 18.79 24.64
C TYR A 94 3.06 17.59 25.35
N SER A 95 2.44 16.68 24.62
CA SER A 95 1.82 15.49 25.21
C SER A 95 2.83 14.51 25.83
N LEU A 96 4.08 14.50 25.33
CA LEU A 96 5.15 13.64 25.83
C LEU A 96 5.87 14.25 27.06
N TRP A 97 6.14 15.56 27.04
CA TRP A 97 7.03 16.20 28.01
C TRP A 97 6.33 17.18 28.95
N GLY A 98 5.11 17.63 28.63
CA GLY A 98 4.36 18.59 29.44
C GLY A 98 4.93 20.01 29.46
N GLU A 99 5.88 20.34 28.59
CA GLU A 99 6.53 21.65 28.57
C GLU A 99 5.61 22.73 28.04
N ARG A 100 5.28 23.71 28.89
CA ARG A 100 4.32 24.79 28.60
C ARG A 100 4.64 25.53 27.27
N ARG A 101 5.92 25.76 26.99
CA ARG A 101 6.36 26.46 25.75
C ARG A 101 5.85 25.82 24.46
N HIS A 102 5.69 24.49 24.43
CA HIS A 102 5.19 23.78 23.25
C HIS A 102 3.71 24.10 22.99
N ILE A 103 2.86 24.01 24.00
CA ILE A 103 1.44 24.33 23.82
C ILE A 103 1.21 25.81 23.55
N ASP A 104 2.02 26.71 24.16
CA ASP A 104 1.94 28.15 23.91
C ASP A 104 2.33 28.50 22.45
N ALA A 105 3.37 27.85 21.91
CA ALA A 105 3.75 27.98 20.51
C ALA A 105 2.64 27.49 19.56
N ALA A 106 2.06 26.31 19.83
CA ALA A 106 0.95 25.79 19.07
C ALA A 106 -0.27 26.73 19.12
N LEU A 107 -0.61 27.26 20.29
CA LEU A 107 -1.70 28.21 20.46
C LEU A 107 -1.48 29.52 19.67
N ALA A 108 -0.27 30.06 19.68
CA ALA A 108 0.03 31.28 18.93
C ALA A 108 -0.25 31.10 17.42
N HIS A 109 0.19 29.97 16.85
CA HIS A 109 -0.06 29.62 15.43
C HIS A 109 -1.55 29.40 15.15
N ILE A 110 -2.22 28.61 15.98
CA ILE A 110 -3.64 28.26 15.82
C ILE A 110 -4.51 29.51 15.93
N ARG A 111 -4.26 30.39 16.88
CA ARG A 111 -4.97 31.67 17.04
C ARG A 111 -4.83 32.55 15.81
N ALA A 112 -3.62 32.65 15.24
CA ALA A 112 -3.38 33.40 14.02
C ALA A 112 -4.18 32.83 12.84
N TRP A 113 -4.18 31.52 12.67
CA TRP A 113 -4.96 30.86 11.63
C TRP A 113 -6.47 31.06 11.81
N VAL A 114 -6.97 30.90 13.03
CA VAL A 114 -8.41 31.10 13.35
C VAL A 114 -8.80 32.54 13.05
N THR A 115 -8.00 33.51 13.43
CA THR A 115 -8.27 34.93 13.15
C THR A 115 -8.30 35.21 11.67
N GLU A 116 -7.36 34.69 10.89
CA GLU A 116 -7.23 34.96 9.45
C GLU A 116 -8.31 34.24 8.62
N PHE A 117 -8.58 32.95 8.88
CA PHE A 117 -9.40 32.12 8.02
C PHE A 117 -10.77 31.73 8.58
N GLN A 118 -10.93 31.69 9.90
CA GLN A 118 -12.18 31.22 10.49
C GLN A 118 -13.10 32.37 10.91
N VAL A 119 -12.58 33.39 11.58
CA VAL A 119 -13.40 34.49 12.07
C VAL A 119 -14.19 35.18 10.93
N PRO A 120 -13.56 35.54 9.78
CA PRO A 120 -14.29 36.18 8.69
C PRO A 120 -15.41 35.32 8.11
N ILE A 121 -15.31 33.99 8.25
CA ILE A 121 -16.34 33.04 7.80
C ILE A 121 -17.46 32.95 8.83
N LEU A 122 -17.13 32.81 10.11
CA LEU A 122 -18.13 32.72 11.19
C LEU A 122 -19.04 33.95 11.26
N ASP A 123 -18.48 35.12 10.95
CA ASP A 123 -19.23 36.38 10.96
C ASP A 123 -20.26 36.46 9.82
N ARG A 124 -20.10 35.66 8.75
CA ARG A 124 -20.95 35.64 7.56
C ARG A 124 -21.81 34.38 7.45
N CYS A 125 -21.56 33.36 8.26
CA CYS A 125 -22.14 32.05 8.08
C CYS A 125 -23.60 32.00 8.53
N SER A 126 -24.53 31.88 7.54
CA SER A 126 -25.84 31.26 7.73
C SER A 126 -25.70 29.81 7.29
N GLY A 127 -26.06 28.83 8.10
CA GLY A 127 -25.74 27.39 7.92
C GLY A 127 -25.81 26.78 6.51
N ASP A 128 -26.60 27.37 5.60
CA ASP A 128 -26.74 26.90 4.21
C ASP A 128 -25.65 27.41 3.24
N GLU A 129 -24.92 28.48 3.61
CA GLU A 129 -23.89 29.12 2.76
C GLU A 129 -22.47 28.60 3.03
N LEU A 130 -22.30 27.64 3.93
CA LEU A 130 -21.02 27.12 4.41
C LEU A 130 -20.10 26.70 3.25
N ASP A 131 -20.62 25.99 2.26
CA ASP A 131 -19.86 25.54 1.10
C ASP A 131 -19.40 26.71 0.20
N ALA A 132 -20.22 27.73 0.03
CA ALA A 132 -19.86 28.90 -0.75
C ALA A 132 -18.74 29.72 -0.10
N LEU A 133 -18.75 29.82 1.23
CA LEU A 133 -17.75 30.56 2.00
C LEU A 133 -16.36 29.90 1.98
N VAL A 134 -16.29 28.56 1.98
CA VAL A 134 -15.00 27.85 1.96
C VAL A 134 -14.46 27.61 0.55
N ARG A 135 -15.32 27.62 -0.47
CA ARG A 135 -14.94 27.29 -1.88
C ARG A 135 -13.75 28.07 -2.42
N PRO A 136 -13.60 29.40 -2.20
CA PRO A 136 -12.46 30.15 -2.71
C PRO A 136 -11.11 29.68 -2.14
N HIS A 137 -11.11 29.08 -0.94
CA HIS A 137 -9.94 28.63 -0.20
C HIS A 137 -9.80 27.11 -0.13
N MET A 138 -10.63 26.36 -0.88
CA MET A 138 -10.60 24.90 -0.92
C MET A 138 -9.22 24.29 -1.32
N PRO A 139 -8.45 24.89 -2.22
CA PRO A 139 -7.11 24.36 -2.55
C PRO A 139 -6.07 24.57 -1.46
N THR A 140 -6.34 25.40 -0.45
CA THR A 140 -5.42 25.82 0.61
C THR A 140 -5.98 25.61 2.00
N ALA A 141 -6.46 26.66 2.64
CA ALA A 141 -6.94 26.66 4.03
C ALA A 141 -8.07 25.65 4.30
N TRP A 142 -8.94 25.40 3.32
CA TRP A 142 -10.10 24.49 3.45
C TRP A 142 -9.95 23.19 2.67
N TYR A 143 -8.70 22.76 2.43
CA TYR A 143 -8.42 21.47 1.80
C TYR A 143 -9.06 20.33 2.61
N ASP A 144 -9.69 19.39 1.91
CA ASP A 144 -10.58 18.38 2.50
C ASP A 144 -9.94 17.56 3.63
N MET A 145 -8.73 17.06 3.44
CA MET A 145 -7.98 16.30 4.45
C MET A 145 -7.54 17.20 5.63
N ALA A 146 -7.19 18.47 5.36
CA ALA A 146 -6.75 19.41 6.38
C ALA A 146 -7.84 19.71 7.41
N VAL A 147 -9.11 19.75 6.97
CA VAL A 147 -10.26 19.97 7.86
C VAL A 147 -10.36 18.86 8.91
N GLY A 148 -10.20 17.58 8.49
CA GLY A 148 -10.18 16.45 9.44
C GLY A 148 -9.03 16.56 10.45
N ARG A 149 -7.82 16.89 9.96
CA ARG A 149 -6.65 17.05 10.83
C ARG A 149 -6.79 18.19 11.83
N ARG A 150 -7.32 19.32 11.42
CA ARG A 150 -7.57 20.44 12.35
C ARG A 150 -8.66 20.15 13.36
N ALA A 151 -9.71 19.42 13.00
CA ALA A 151 -10.84 19.16 13.90
C ALA A 151 -10.40 18.56 15.24
N TYR A 152 -9.59 17.51 15.24
CA TYR A 152 -9.15 16.91 16.50
C TYR A 152 -8.05 17.70 17.20
N ARG A 153 -7.21 18.43 16.47
CA ARG A 153 -6.22 19.36 17.06
C ARG A 153 -6.91 20.51 17.79
N LEU A 154 -7.95 21.09 17.19
CA LEU A 154 -8.79 22.09 17.83
C LEU A 154 -9.49 21.53 19.09
N ALA A 155 -10.03 20.31 19.03
CA ALA A 155 -10.65 19.68 20.18
C ALA A 155 -9.65 19.44 21.33
N TYR A 156 -8.40 19.06 21.02
CA TYR A 156 -7.33 18.95 22.01
C TYR A 156 -7.01 20.29 22.67
N VAL A 157 -6.85 21.33 21.85
CA VAL A 157 -6.53 22.68 22.32
C VAL A 157 -7.69 23.28 23.13
N LEU A 158 -8.95 23.11 22.71
CA LEU A 158 -10.11 23.53 23.50
C LEU A 158 -10.13 22.85 24.87
N ASN A 159 -9.85 21.55 24.92
CA ASN A 159 -9.80 20.79 26.17
C ASN A 159 -8.66 21.29 27.09
N PHE A 160 -7.54 21.74 26.52
CA PHE A 160 -6.46 22.40 27.28
C PHE A 160 -6.88 23.76 27.77
N LEU A 161 -7.38 24.66 26.90
CA LEU A 161 -7.78 26.03 27.25
C LEU A 161 -8.85 26.06 28.32
N ALA A 162 -9.84 25.20 28.27
CA ALA A 162 -10.92 25.11 29.26
C ALA A 162 -10.43 24.82 30.68
N ARG A 163 -9.20 24.35 30.85
CA ARG A 163 -8.55 24.09 32.16
C ARG A 163 -7.66 25.22 32.64
N GLN A 164 -7.42 26.23 31.78
CA GLN A 164 -6.57 27.35 32.14
C GLN A 164 -7.44 28.45 32.76
N PRO A 165 -7.03 28.99 33.91
CA PRO A 165 -7.79 30.03 34.57
C PRO A 165 -7.77 31.36 33.83
N ASP A 166 -6.78 31.58 32.98
CA ASP A 166 -6.55 32.79 32.19
C ASP A 166 -7.19 32.78 30.80
N SER A 167 -7.83 31.68 30.38
CA SER A 167 -8.59 31.62 29.14
C SER A 167 -9.92 32.38 29.25
N SER A 168 -10.21 33.25 28.29
CA SER A 168 -11.49 33.98 28.32
C SER A 168 -12.67 33.12 27.84
N ASP A 169 -13.88 33.49 28.23
CA ASP A 169 -15.09 32.80 27.82
C ASP A 169 -15.32 32.97 26.31
N GLU A 170 -15.02 34.14 25.76
CA GLU A 170 -15.13 34.45 24.35
C GLU A 170 -14.18 33.56 23.52
N GLU A 171 -12.97 33.27 24.01
CA GLU A 171 -12.03 32.39 23.35
C GLU A 171 -12.54 30.95 23.34
N LEU A 172 -13.04 30.44 24.44
CA LEU A 172 -13.61 29.09 24.51
C LEU A 172 -14.79 28.92 23.55
N GLU A 173 -15.68 29.89 23.48
CA GLU A 173 -16.84 29.88 22.59
C GLU A 173 -16.43 30.01 21.11
N LEU A 174 -15.39 30.80 20.79
CA LEU A 174 -14.84 30.90 19.45
C LEU A 174 -14.26 29.55 18.99
N PHE A 175 -13.44 28.89 19.84
CA PHE A 175 -12.86 27.58 19.52
C PHE A 175 -13.96 26.52 19.38
N TRP A 176 -14.97 26.53 20.23
CA TRP A 176 -16.11 25.63 20.11
C TRP A 176 -16.86 25.84 18.77
N ARG A 177 -17.20 27.05 18.41
CA ARG A 177 -17.84 27.38 17.11
C ARG A 177 -16.95 26.95 15.93
N THR A 178 -15.63 27.12 16.04
CA THR A 178 -14.65 26.69 15.05
C THR A 178 -14.68 25.18 14.88
N ILE A 179 -14.69 24.40 15.95
CA ILE A 179 -14.81 22.94 15.91
C ILE A 179 -16.13 22.53 15.24
N ARG A 180 -17.24 23.11 15.68
CA ARG A 180 -18.55 22.81 15.10
C ARG A 180 -18.63 23.10 13.59
N PHE A 181 -17.98 24.16 13.14
CA PHE A 181 -17.86 24.49 11.73
C PHE A 181 -17.08 23.39 10.95
N HIS A 182 -15.95 22.92 11.49
CA HIS A 182 -15.19 21.83 10.89
C HIS A 182 -16.02 20.55 10.82
N LEU A 183 -16.74 20.19 11.88
CA LEU A 183 -17.60 19.00 11.90
C LEU A 183 -18.76 19.12 10.92
N ALA A 184 -19.36 20.31 10.79
CA ALA A 184 -20.41 20.57 9.81
C ALA A 184 -19.92 20.40 8.36
N LEU A 185 -18.69 20.82 8.03
CA LEU A 185 -18.05 20.55 6.74
C LEU A 185 -17.82 19.06 6.54
N LEU A 186 -17.24 18.39 7.54
CA LEU A 186 -17.01 16.94 7.48
C LEU A 186 -18.31 16.16 7.30
N ASN A 187 -19.44 16.65 7.77
CA ASN A 187 -20.75 16.03 7.57
C ASN A 187 -21.29 16.15 6.14
N ARG A 188 -20.75 17.04 5.30
CA ARG A 188 -21.21 17.18 3.91
C ARG A 188 -20.76 15.95 3.09
N GLU A 189 -21.71 15.30 2.38
CA GLU A 189 -21.41 14.10 1.60
C GLU A 189 -20.43 14.39 0.44
N HIS A 190 -20.60 15.50 -0.26
CA HIS A 190 -19.71 15.90 -1.35
C HIS A 190 -18.30 16.31 -0.88
N PHE A 191 -18.12 16.62 0.40
CA PHE A 191 -16.82 16.93 1.02
C PHE A 191 -16.08 15.68 1.47
N PHE A 192 -16.78 14.58 1.71
CA PHE A 192 -16.23 13.32 2.16
C PHE A 192 -15.55 12.54 1.03
N ARG A 193 -14.23 12.33 1.12
CA ARG A 193 -13.37 11.71 0.10
C ARG A 193 -13.20 10.20 0.32
N LYS A 194 -14.29 9.47 0.46
CA LYS A 194 -14.29 8.04 0.82
C LYS A 194 -13.41 7.14 -0.06
N HIS A 195 -13.23 7.47 -1.35
CA HIS A 195 -12.45 6.68 -2.31
C HIS A 195 -10.95 7.01 -2.32
N THR A 196 -10.46 7.80 -1.36
CA THR A 196 -9.05 8.15 -1.22
C THR A 196 -8.63 8.11 0.25
N ASN A 197 -7.32 8.01 0.50
CA ASN A 197 -6.78 8.09 1.86
C ASN A 197 -7.17 9.38 2.61
N HIS A 198 -7.58 10.44 1.89
CA HIS A 198 -8.11 11.67 2.52
C HIS A 198 -9.35 11.37 3.37
N GLY A 199 -10.25 10.48 2.91
CA GLY A 199 -11.42 10.07 3.67
C GLY A 199 -11.09 9.40 5.00
N LEU A 200 -9.98 8.65 5.07
CA LEU A 200 -9.51 8.06 6.33
C LEU A 200 -9.13 9.15 7.34
N TYR A 201 -8.35 10.15 6.92
CA TYR A 201 -7.96 11.26 7.80
C TYR A 201 -9.15 12.14 8.20
N GLN A 202 -10.12 12.32 7.29
CA GLN A 202 -11.39 13.01 7.61
C GLN A 202 -12.17 12.23 8.68
N ALA A 203 -12.39 10.92 8.49
CA ALA A 203 -13.15 10.09 9.42
C ALA A 203 -12.46 9.97 10.79
N LEU A 204 -11.14 9.75 10.82
CA LEU A 204 -10.39 9.64 12.07
C LEU A 204 -10.30 10.96 12.83
N GLY A 205 -10.09 12.08 12.14
CA GLY A 205 -10.07 13.40 12.77
C GLY A 205 -11.43 13.79 13.33
N HIS A 206 -12.51 13.48 12.62
CA HIS A 206 -13.89 13.66 13.08
C HIS A 206 -14.15 12.79 14.33
N LEU A 207 -13.78 11.51 14.28
CA LEU A 207 -13.95 10.54 15.36
C LEU A 207 -13.21 10.98 16.63
N ALA A 208 -11.96 11.40 16.49
CA ALA A 208 -11.15 11.86 17.63
C ALA A 208 -11.71 13.13 18.26
N ALA A 209 -12.14 14.12 17.45
CA ALA A 209 -12.74 15.35 17.93
C ALA A 209 -14.04 15.08 18.70
N ALA A 210 -14.96 14.31 18.09
CA ALA A 210 -16.25 13.98 18.70
C ALA A 210 -16.08 13.19 20.01
N ARG A 211 -15.14 12.22 20.03
CA ARG A 211 -14.88 11.43 21.23
C ARG A 211 -14.26 12.24 22.36
N ARG A 212 -13.34 13.15 22.04
CA ARG A 212 -12.71 14.02 23.04
C ARG A 212 -13.72 14.91 23.76
N LEU A 213 -14.75 15.34 23.04
CA LEU A 213 -15.77 16.28 23.51
C LEU A 213 -17.15 15.60 23.71
N ILE A 214 -17.18 14.28 23.91
CA ILE A 214 -18.40 13.45 23.90
C ILE A 214 -19.51 13.90 24.86
N GLY A 215 -19.17 14.55 25.96
CA GLY A 215 -20.15 15.06 26.93
C GLY A 215 -20.79 16.39 26.55
N LEU A 216 -20.30 17.06 25.51
CA LEU A 216 -20.91 18.31 25.03
C LEU A 216 -22.07 18.04 24.06
N PRO A 217 -23.07 18.93 24.02
CA PRO A 217 -24.24 18.78 23.17
C PRO A 217 -23.89 18.51 21.69
N GLY A 218 -24.56 17.53 21.10
CA GLY A 218 -24.38 17.12 19.71
C GLY A 218 -23.20 16.18 19.43
N MET A 219 -22.23 16.00 20.34
CA MET A 219 -21.02 15.22 20.10
C MET A 219 -21.27 13.71 19.99
N ALA A 220 -22.28 13.18 20.65
CA ALA A 220 -22.67 11.79 20.50
C ALA A 220 -23.14 11.47 19.06
N ALA A 221 -23.95 12.34 18.47
CA ALA A 221 -24.37 12.19 17.08
C ALA A 221 -23.20 12.31 16.09
N GLU A 222 -22.26 13.23 16.35
CA GLU A 222 -21.03 13.38 15.56
C GLU A 222 -20.15 12.12 15.64
N LEU A 223 -20.06 11.51 16.81
CA LEU A 223 -19.33 10.26 17.02
C LEU A 223 -19.91 9.12 16.18
N ASP A 224 -21.24 8.98 16.14
CA ASP A 224 -21.93 7.97 15.34
C ASP A 224 -21.75 8.20 13.84
N ILE A 225 -21.78 9.46 13.38
CA ILE A 225 -21.50 9.80 11.97
C ILE A 225 -20.06 9.40 11.62
N ALA A 226 -19.10 9.79 12.45
CA ALA A 226 -17.68 9.52 12.22
C ALA A 226 -17.38 8.01 12.17
N ARG A 227 -17.99 7.21 13.05
CA ARG A 227 -17.87 5.74 13.03
C ARG A 227 -18.39 5.13 11.74
N ARG A 228 -19.59 5.50 11.31
CA ARG A 228 -20.14 5.01 10.03
C ARG A 228 -19.23 5.37 8.85
N ARG A 229 -18.70 6.59 8.82
CA ARG A 229 -17.77 7.03 7.76
C ARG A 229 -16.44 6.28 7.79
N LEU A 230 -15.92 5.98 8.98
CA LEU A 230 -14.73 5.15 9.10
C LEU A 230 -14.96 3.75 8.50
N LEU A 231 -16.07 3.08 8.82
CA LEU A 231 -16.41 1.78 8.24
C LEU A 231 -16.53 1.85 6.71
N VAL A 232 -17.19 2.89 6.19
CA VAL A 232 -17.28 3.11 4.73
C VAL A 232 -15.87 3.24 4.10
N VAL A 233 -14.97 3.99 4.72
CA VAL A 233 -13.60 4.13 4.22
C VAL A 233 -12.84 2.81 4.29
N LEU A 234 -13.00 2.05 5.38
CA LEU A 234 -12.36 0.74 5.50
C LEU A 234 -12.84 -0.22 4.40
N ASP A 235 -14.13 -0.21 4.07
CA ASP A 235 -14.70 -1.03 2.99
C ASP A 235 -14.29 -0.58 1.59
N GLU A 236 -14.03 0.72 1.39
CA GLU A 236 -13.52 1.27 0.12
C GLU A 236 -12.03 0.96 -0.12
N HIS A 237 -11.25 0.80 0.94
CA HIS A 237 -9.80 0.62 0.86
C HIS A 237 -9.33 -0.81 1.10
N PHE A 238 -10.08 -1.61 1.82
CA PHE A 238 -9.71 -2.98 2.15
C PHE A 238 -10.81 -3.97 1.74
N ALA A 239 -10.41 -5.02 1.07
CA ALA A 239 -11.30 -6.13 0.77
C ALA A 239 -11.77 -6.84 2.04
N ALA A 240 -12.83 -7.64 1.96
CA ALA A 240 -13.36 -8.41 3.08
C ALA A 240 -12.33 -9.36 3.73
N ASP A 241 -11.34 -9.82 2.96
CA ASP A 241 -10.22 -10.64 3.43
C ASP A 241 -9.07 -9.83 4.06
N GLY A 242 -9.18 -8.50 4.13
CA GLY A 242 -8.24 -7.58 4.72
C GLY A 242 -7.16 -7.05 3.79
N ALA A 243 -7.08 -7.51 2.55
CA ALA A 243 -6.09 -7.02 1.60
C ALA A 243 -6.44 -5.61 1.10
N HIS A 244 -5.42 -4.75 0.97
CA HIS A 244 -5.60 -3.38 0.48
C HIS A 244 -5.87 -3.35 -1.03
N LEU A 245 -6.86 -2.55 -1.47
CA LEU A 245 -7.36 -2.53 -2.84
C LEU A 245 -6.56 -1.61 -3.80
N GLU A 246 -5.52 -0.93 -3.31
CA GLU A 246 -4.63 -0.10 -4.13
C GLU A 246 -3.34 -0.84 -4.56
N HIS A 247 -3.32 -2.17 -4.52
CA HIS A 247 -2.33 -3.06 -5.14
C HIS A 247 -0.90 -2.96 -4.59
N SER A 248 -0.70 -2.31 -3.44
CA SER A 248 0.62 -2.04 -2.88
C SER A 248 0.72 -2.46 -1.41
N PRO A 249 1.59 -3.42 -1.06
CA PRO A 249 1.93 -3.73 0.33
C PRO A 249 2.44 -2.52 1.11
N GLY A 250 3.14 -1.59 0.44
CA GLY A 250 3.61 -0.35 1.05
C GLY A 250 2.48 0.56 1.51
N TYR A 251 1.43 0.71 0.69
CA TYR A 251 0.24 1.48 1.05
C TYR A 251 -0.66 0.74 2.04
N HIS A 252 -0.74 -0.60 1.94
CA HIS A 252 -1.38 -1.40 2.99
C HIS A 252 -0.75 -1.11 4.35
N TYR A 253 0.58 -1.15 4.45
CA TYR A 253 1.32 -0.85 5.69
C TYR A 253 1.06 0.57 6.19
N MET A 254 1.06 1.57 5.31
CA MET A 254 0.83 2.97 5.67
C MET A 254 -0.56 3.19 6.27
N LEU A 255 -1.62 2.69 5.62
CA LEU A 255 -2.98 2.85 6.12
C LEU A 255 -3.21 2.01 7.37
N MET A 256 -2.73 0.77 7.39
CA MET A 256 -2.77 -0.08 8.59
C MET A 256 -2.14 0.62 9.79
N GLY A 257 -0.99 1.28 9.62
CA GLY A 257 -0.31 2.03 10.68
C GLY A 257 -1.15 3.18 11.22
N THR A 258 -1.82 3.93 10.36
CA THR A 258 -2.74 5.00 10.74
C THR A 258 -3.92 4.46 11.56
N ILE A 259 -4.52 3.35 11.13
CA ILE A 259 -5.64 2.70 11.83
C ILE A 259 -5.17 2.10 13.17
N LEU A 260 -3.95 1.54 13.20
CA LEU A 260 -3.34 1.01 14.42
C LEU A 260 -3.15 2.10 15.48
N ASN A 261 -2.73 3.30 15.08
CA ASN A 261 -2.66 4.45 15.99
C ASN A 261 -4.05 4.84 16.51
N ALA A 262 -5.08 4.86 15.66
CA ALA A 262 -6.44 5.10 16.11
C ALA A 262 -6.89 4.07 17.17
N ARG A 263 -6.54 2.79 16.99
CA ARG A 263 -6.77 1.75 18.01
C ARG A 263 -5.98 2.02 19.30
N ARG A 264 -4.71 2.42 19.21
CA ARG A 264 -3.86 2.79 20.36
C ARG A 264 -4.50 3.86 21.22
N PHE A 265 -5.14 4.86 20.61
CA PHE A 265 -5.82 5.95 21.31
C PHE A 265 -7.28 5.63 21.70
N GLY A 266 -7.72 4.38 21.55
CA GLY A 266 -9.04 3.93 21.94
C GLY A 266 -10.17 4.49 21.06
N LEU A 267 -9.90 4.78 19.80
CA LEU A 267 -10.90 5.27 18.86
C LEU A 267 -11.68 4.14 18.19
N LEU A 268 -11.10 2.92 18.10
CA LEU A 268 -11.73 1.74 17.52
C LEU A 268 -12.30 0.86 18.65
N GLU A 269 -13.51 1.14 19.08
CA GLU A 269 -14.16 0.45 20.22
C GLU A 269 -15.20 -0.59 19.78
N GLY A 270 -15.78 -0.43 18.58
CA GLY A 270 -16.76 -1.34 18.05
C GLY A 270 -16.13 -2.68 17.63
N ARG A 271 -16.92 -3.76 17.73
CA ARG A 271 -16.47 -5.08 17.32
C ARG A 271 -16.13 -5.11 15.83
N GLU A 272 -16.93 -4.44 15.00
CA GLU A 272 -16.74 -4.43 13.55
C GLU A 272 -15.42 -3.78 13.14
N GLU A 273 -15.06 -2.62 13.73
CA GLU A 273 -13.78 -1.96 13.49
C GLU A 273 -12.60 -2.84 13.92
N GLN A 274 -12.74 -3.56 15.03
CA GLN A 274 -11.73 -4.49 15.52
C GLN A 274 -11.56 -5.68 14.58
N ASP A 275 -12.66 -6.30 14.12
CA ASP A 275 -12.64 -7.45 13.22
C ASP A 275 -11.99 -7.06 11.85
N ARG A 276 -12.29 -5.83 11.34
CA ARG A 276 -11.64 -5.27 10.13
C ARG A 276 -10.14 -5.10 10.33
N MET A 277 -9.73 -4.50 11.45
CA MET A 277 -8.31 -4.30 11.75
C MET A 277 -7.56 -5.63 11.88
N ASP A 278 -8.16 -6.63 12.51
CA ASP A 278 -7.56 -7.95 12.66
C ASP A 278 -7.41 -8.66 11.28
N ALA A 279 -8.33 -8.45 10.33
CA ALA A 279 -8.19 -8.93 8.95
C ALA A 279 -7.05 -8.22 8.21
N ILE A 280 -6.93 -6.90 8.36
CA ILE A 280 -5.86 -6.08 7.78
C ILE A 280 -4.49 -6.52 8.30
N GLU A 281 -4.34 -6.72 9.61
CA GLU A 281 -3.11 -7.24 10.20
C GLU A 281 -2.75 -8.63 9.65
N ARG A 282 -3.73 -9.56 9.54
CA ARG A 282 -3.49 -10.90 8.96
C ARG A 282 -3.03 -10.83 7.50
N ALA A 283 -3.63 -9.98 6.68
CA ALA A 283 -3.19 -9.82 5.30
C ALA A 283 -1.74 -9.32 5.21
N MET A 284 -1.37 -8.35 6.07
CA MET A 284 -0.01 -7.82 6.11
C MET A 284 1.04 -8.89 6.42
N THR A 285 0.74 -9.88 7.28
CA THR A 285 1.69 -10.95 7.62
C THR A 285 2.08 -11.81 6.43
N TRP A 286 1.20 -11.96 5.44
CA TRP A 286 1.46 -12.72 4.22
C TRP A 286 2.19 -11.90 3.15
N MET A 287 2.09 -10.57 3.21
CA MET A 287 2.82 -9.66 2.32
C MET A 287 4.30 -9.51 2.71
N ALA A 288 4.70 -9.97 3.90
CA ALA A 288 6.09 -10.05 4.30
C ALA A 288 6.72 -11.36 3.80
N LYS A 289 7.91 -11.27 3.20
CA LYS A 289 8.73 -12.42 2.78
C LYS A 289 9.41 -13.07 4.00
N PRO A 290 10.04 -14.25 3.83
CA PRO A 290 10.76 -14.93 4.92
C PRO A 290 11.90 -14.12 5.53
N ASP A 291 12.49 -13.18 4.79
CA ASP A 291 13.50 -12.22 5.26
C ASP A 291 12.88 -11.01 6.01
N LEU A 292 11.57 -11.01 6.19
CA LEU A 292 10.77 -9.96 6.82
C LEU A 292 10.68 -8.64 6.02
N CYS A 293 11.15 -8.63 4.78
CA CYS A 293 10.97 -7.51 3.85
C CYS A 293 9.63 -7.65 3.11
N LEU A 294 9.02 -6.53 2.73
CA LEU A 294 7.75 -6.55 1.99
C LEU A 294 7.94 -7.05 0.54
N ALA A 295 6.96 -7.78 0.03
CA ALA A 295 6.82 -8.00 -1.42
C ALA A 295 6.57 -6.65 -2.12
N THR A 296 7.30 -6.38 -3.21
CA THR A 296 7.39 -5.06 -3.84
C THR A 296 6.36 -4.84 -4.96
N PHE A 297 5.10 -5.28 -4.79
CA PHE A 297 4.05 -5.03 -5.78
C PHE A 297 3.66 -3.55 -5.86
N GLY A 298 3.37 -3.08 -7.08
CA GLY A 298 2.89 -1.74 -7.34
C GLY A 298 3.81 -0.67 -6.73
N ASP A 299 3.23 0.37 -6.17
CA ASP A 299 4.00 1.45 -5.52
C ASP A 299 4.55 1.04 -4.14
N THR A 300 5.36 -0.03 -4.10
CA THR A 300 6.03 -0.51 -2.88
C THR A 300 7.54 -0.43 -3.00
N ASP A 301 8.20 0.27 -2.10
CA ASP A 301 9.65 0.25 -1.98
C ASP A 301 10.12 -1.01 -1.24
N PRO A 302 11.33 -1.55 -1.54
CA PRO A 302 11.97 -2.57 -0.73
C PRO A 302 12.19 -2.04 0.68
N ARG A 303 11.43 -2.54 1.64
CA ARG A 303 11.52 -2.08 3.03
C ARG A 303 11.01 -3.11 4.02
N TYR A 304 11.47 -2.94 5.22
CA TYR A 304 10.92 -3.59 6.40
C TYR A 304 9.82 -2.73 7.03
N LEU A 305 8.94 -3.36 7.81
CA LEU A 305 8.06 -2.63 8.70
C LEU A 305 8.89 -1.93 9.79
N GLU A 306 8.41 -0.78 10.28
CA GLU A 306 9.02 -0.08 11.41
C GLU A 306 9.20 -1.01 12.60
N ARG A 307 10.40 -1.03 13.19
CA ARG A 307 10.79 -2.01 14.22
C ARG A 307 10.87 -1.36 15.60
N GLY A 308 10.55 -2.13 16.62
CA GLY A 308 10.68 -1.73 18.01
C GLY A 308 9.83 -2.58 18.96
N ARG A 309 10.25 -2.71 20.22
CA ARG A 309 9.50 -3.45 21.25
C ARG A 309 8.15 -2.79 21.54
N ASP A 310 8.15 -1.48 21.66
CA ASP A 310 6.93 -0.70 21.96
C ASP A 310 5.96 -0.77 20.79
N ILE A 311 6.48 -0.72 19.56
CA ILE A 311 5.70 -0.91 18.32
C ILE A 311 5.08 -2.30 18.30
N ALA A 312 5.84 -3.35 18.66
CA ALA A 312 5.34 -4.72 18.69
C ALA A 312 4.14 -4.87 19.64
N SER A 313 4.11 -4.15 20.76
CA SER A 313 3.00 -4.20 21.71
C SER A 313 1.67 -3.70 21.15
N LEU A 314 1.69 -2.88 20.10
CA LEU A 314 0.51 -2.28 19.48
C LEU A 314 -0.26 -3.26 18.60
N TYR A 315 0.41 -4.27 18.03
CA TYR A 315 -0.21 -5.28 17.16
C TYR A 315 -0.92 -6.36 17.98
N LYS A 316 -2.08 -6.79 17.51
CA LYS A 316 -2.74 -7.99 18.03
C LYS A 316 -2.15 -9.25 17.42
N SER A 317 -1.81 -9.22 16.13
CA SER A 317 -1.22 -10.35 15.42
C SER A 317 0.15 -10.74 16.03
N PRO A 318 0.31 -11.96 16.55
CA PRO A 318 1.59 -12.41 17.07
C PRO A 318 2.67 -12.54 15.99
N GLN A 319 2.29 -12.75 14.72
CA GLN A 319 3.20 -12.78 13.59
C GLN A 319 3.71 -11.37 13.25
N LEU A 320 2.86 -10.31 13.32
CA LEU A 320 3.34 -8.94 13.15
C LEU A 320 4.28 -8.53 14.29
N ARG A 321 3.99 -8.95 15.52
CA ARG A 321 4.91 -8.75 16.64
C ARG A 321 6.28 -9.38 16.36
N TYR A 322 6.29 -10.58 15.78
CA TYR A 322 7.52 -11.25 15.37
C TYR A 322 8.26 -10.45 14.30
N ILE A 323 7.57 -9.98 13.25
CA ILE A 323 8.17 -9.18 12.17
C ILE A 323 8.83 -7.91 12.72
N VAL A 324 8.09 -7.09 13.46
CA VAL A 324 8.56 -5.77 13.93
C VAL A 324 9.53 -5.82 15.10
N SER A 325 9.72 -6.98 15.71
CA SER A 325 10.69 -7.21 16.77
C SER A 325 11.92 -8.01 16.34
N ASP A 326 12.11 -8.27 15.05
CA ASP A 326 13.17 -9.15 14.54
C ASP A 326 13.15 -10.54 15.18
N GLY A 327 11.99 -11.12 15.32
CA GLY A 327 11.79 -12.45 15.86
C GLY A 327 11.88 -12.58 17.38
N ARG A 328 11.97 -11.46 18.13
CA ARG A 328 12.15 -11.49 19.60
C ARG A 328 10.83 -11.64 20.37
N ILE A 329 9.71 -11.20 19.80
CA ILE A 329 8.38 -11.17 20.42
C ILE A 329 7.36 -11.72 19.42
N GLY A 330 6.46 -12.57 19.88
CA GLY A 330 5.41 -13.15 19.03
C GLY A 330 5.72 -14.56 18.58
N VAL A 331 5.22 -14.95 17.40
CA VAL A 331 5.43 -16.26 16.79
C VAL A 331 5.90 -16.11 15.34
N PRO A 332 6.66 -17.07 14.80
CA PRO A 332 7.06 -17.07 13.40
C PRO A 332 5.88 -16.91 12.43
N LEU A 333 6.19 -16.53 11.19
CA LEU A 333 5.21 -16.39 10.13
C LEU A 333 4.56 -17.74 9.81
N ASP A 334 3.25 -17.71 9.54
CA ASP A 334 2.50 -18.91 9.17
C ASP A 334 3.06 -19.54 7.89
N LEU A 335 3.13 -20.86 7.88
CA LEU A 335 3.45 -21.67 6.70
C LEU A 335 2.16 -22.10 5.99
N GLY A 336 2.30 -22.54 4.74
CA GLY A 336 1.20 -23.02 3.90
C GLY A 336 0.92 -22.11 2.71
N VAL A 337 -0.25 -22.24 2.12
CA VAL A 337 -0.72 -21.43 1.01
C VAL A 337 -1.96 -20.65 1.43
N LYS A 338 -1.93 -19.34 1.20
CA LYS A 338 -3.01 -18.42 1.59
C LYS A 338 -3.56 -17.68 0.37
N ALA A 339 -4.84 -17.85 0.13
CA ALA A 339 -5.60 -17.06 -0.83
C ALA A 339 -6.26 -15.85 -0.15
N PHE A 340 -6.24 -14.73 -0.86
CA PHE A 340 -7.02 -13.53 -0.61
C PHE A 340 -7.92 -13.29 -1.82
N PRO A 341 -9.04 -14.02 -1.92
CA PRO A 341 -9.85 -14.07 -3.15
C PRO A 341 -10.51 -12.73 -3.47
N SER A 342 -10.89 -11.94 -2.46
CA SER A 342 -11.49 -10.61 -2.66
C SER A 342 -10.44 -9.56 -3.01
N GLY A 343 -9.28 -9.59 -2.36
CA GLY A 343 -8.15 -8.69 -2.64
C GLY A 343 -7.38 -9.04 -3.91
N GLY A 344 -7.46 -10.29 -4.38
CA GLY A 344 -6.76 -10.78 -5.57
C GLY A 344 -5.29 -11.07 -5.34
N TYR A 345 -4.92 -11.59 -4.17
CA TYR A 345 -3.56 -12.03 -3.86
C TYR A 345 -3.53 -13.51 -3.51
N ALA A 346 -2.41 -14.16 -3.84
CA ALA A 346 -2.08 -15.49 -3.37
C ALA A 346 -0.65 -15.49 -2.82
N PHE A 347 -0.45 -16.15 -1.69
CA PHE A 347 0.86 -16.31 -1.08
C PHE A 347 1.11 -17.77 -0.72
N ALA A 348 2.33 -18.22 -0.91
CA ALA A 348 2.80 -19.51 -0.42
C ALA A 348 4.06 -19.27 0.42
N ARG A 349 4.18 -19.93 1.56
CA ARG A 349 5.37 -19.97 2.41
C ARG A 349 5.53 -21.38 2.94
N LEU A 350 6.46 -22.12 2.38
CA LEU A 350 6.66 -23.55 2.64
C LEU A 350 8.14 -23.85 2.87
N HIS A 351 8.46 -24.71 3.83
CA HIS A 351 9.80 -25.21 3.98
C HIS A 351 10.15 -26.25 2.91
N PRO A 352 11.37 -26.18 2.34
CA PRO A 352 11.90 -27.30 1.56
C PRO A 352 11.93 -28.58 2.40
N PRO A 353 11.72 -29.77 1.80
CA PRO A 353 11.81 -31.03 2.51
C PRO A 353 13.15 -31.19 3.22
N GLY A 354 13.13 -31.49 4.51
CA GLY A 354 14.33 -31.68 5.34
C GLY A 354 15.05 -30.39 5.74
N ALA A 355 14.53 -29.21 5.39
CA ALA A 355 15.09 -27.96 5.89
C ALA A 355 14.84 -27.80 7.40
N ALA A 356 15.77 -27.12 8.08
CA ALA A 356 15.55 -26.70 9.47
C ALA A 356 14.35 -25.74 9.53
N ASP A 357 13.62 -25.78 10.64
CA ASP A 357 12.47 -24.89 10.89
C ASP A 357 12.95 -23.46 11.23
N GLU A 358 13.60 -22.86 10.24
CA GLU A 358 14.10 -21.49 10.29
C GLU A 358 13.29 -20.64 9.31
N PRO A 359 12.64 -19.57 9.74
CA PRO A 359 11.76 -18.77 8.88
C PRO A 359 12.38 -18.32 7.56
N LYS A 360 13.67 -17.93 7.56
CA LYS A 360 14.39 -17.50 6.35
C LYS A 360 14.61 -18.59 5.31
N LYS A 361 14.57 -19.86 5.71
CA LYS A 361 14.76 -21.01 4.81
C LYS A 361 13.49 -21.41 4.08
N ALA A 362 12.36 -20.82 4.42
CA ALA A 362 11.12 -21.05 3.68
C ALA A 362 11.21 -20.50 2.26
N SER A 363 10.71 -21.26 1.30
CA SER A 363 10.41 -20.78 -0.04
C SER A 363 9.13 -19.94 0.01
N TYR A 364 9.09 -18.85 -0.74
CA TYR A 364 7.94 -17.95 -0.76
C TYR A 364 7.58 -17.53 -2.19
N ILE A 365 6.31 -17.58 -2.49
CA ILE A 365 5.72 -16.90 -3.65
C ILE A 365 4.66 -15.92 -3.15
N GLY A 366 4.73 -14.68 -3.65
CA GLY A 366 3.62 -13.74 -3.64
C GLY A 366 3.13 -13.52 -5.06
N GLN A 367 1.83 -13.62 -5.31
CA GLN A 367 1.22 -13.36 -6.62
C GLN A 367 0.14 -12.29 -6.49
N ILE A 368 0.16 -11.31 -7.41
CA ILE A 368 -0.87 -10.30 -7.56
C ILE A 368 -1.75 -10.62 -8.77
N ALA A 369 -3.02 -10.91 -8.52
CA ALA A 369 -4.04 -11.18 -9.53
C ALA A 369 -5.20 -10.19 -9.36
N ALA A 370 -4.89 -8.90 -9.21
CA ALA A 370 -5.83 -7.85 -8.84
C ALA A 370 -5.78 -6.65 -9.78
N PHE A 371 -6.94 -6.10 -10.08
CA PHE A 371 -7.11 -4.78 -10.67
C PHE A 371 -8.43 -4.16 -10.18
N HIS A 372 -8.39 -3.45 -9.06
CA HIS A 372 -9.55 -2.78 -8.46
C HIS A 372 -9.67 -1.32 -8.91
N SER A 373 -8.53 -0.66 -9.07
CA SER A 373 -8.41 0.72 -9.53
C SER A 373 -7.06 0.94 -10.20
N ARG A 374 -6.81 2.09 -10.79
CA ARG A 374 -5.48 2.41 -11.31
C ARG A 374 -4.54 3.06 -10.27
N VAL A 375 -5.04 3.30 -9.06
CA VAL A 375 -4.27 3.92 -7.98
C VAL A 375 -3.19 2.95 -7.52
N HIS A 376 -1.94 3.43 -7.51
CA HIS A 376 -0.74 2.65 -7.15
C HIS A 376 -0.53 1.34 -7.94
N LYS A 377 -1.32 1.13 -9.01
CA LYS A 377 -1.29 -0.04 -9.87
C LYS A 377 -0.29 0.12 -10.99
N HIS A 378 0.64 -0.80 -11.12
CA HIS A 378 1.49 -0.98 -12.28
C HIS A 378 0.79 -1.82 -13.36
N ALA A 379 1.39 -1.95 -14.55
CA ALA A 379 0.89 -2.86 -15.58
C ALA A 379 1.38 -4.30 -15.31
N ASP A 380 1.14 -4.79 -14.11
CA ASP A 380 1.67 -6.00 -13.47
C ASP A 380 0.60 -7.10 -13.27
N HIS A 381 -0.33 -7.21 -14.21
CA HIS A 381 -1.42 -8.19 -14.12
C HIS A 381 -0.91 -9.63 -14.08
N LEU A 382 -1.32 -10.37 -13.05
CA LEU A 382 -0.90 -11.75 -12.76
C LEU A 382 0.61 -11.90 -12.47
N SER A 383 1.32 -10.81 -12.14
CA SER A 383 2.72 -10.85 -11.74
C SER A 383 2.90 -11.57 -10.40
N PHE A 384 4.13 -11.96 -10.14
CA PHE A 384 4.50 -12.64 -8.90
C PHE A 384 5.96 -12.34 -8.55
N VAL A 385 6.30 -12.55 -7.26
CA VAL A 385 7.66 -12.55 -6.75
C VAL A 385 7.99 -13.93 -6.19
N TRP A 386 9.25 -14.33 -6.24
CA TRP A 386 9.72 -15.61 -5.71
C TRP A 386 10.98 -15.41 -4.87
N TYR A 387 10.93 -15.88 -3.64
CA TYR A 387 12.06 -15.96 -2.70
C TYR A 387 12.32 -17.43 -2.37
N ASP A 388 13.56 -17.85 -2.45
CA ASP A 388 14.00 -19.21 -2.13
C ASP A 388 15.50 -19.22 -1.79
N LYS A 389 16.00 -20.27 -1.14
CA LYS A 389 17.43 -20.35 -0.81
C LYS A 389 17.94 -19.10 -0.09
N GLU A 390 17.16 -18.55 0.81
CA GLU A 390 17.43 -17.37 1.64
C GLU A 390 17.68 -16.07 0.84
N GLN A 391 17.18 -15.98 -0.39
CA GLN A 391 17.35 -14.81 -1.25
C GLN A 391 16.18 -14.62 -2.23
N ASP A 392 16.02 -13.39 -2.71
CA ASP A 392 15.11 -13.12 -3.82
C ASP A 392 15.62 -13.76 -5.11
N ILE A 393 14.74 -14.44 -5.83
CA ILE A 393 15.00 -15.06 -7.13
C ILE A 393 14.37 -14.22 -8.22
N LEU A 394 13.02 -14.10 -8.20
CA LEU A 394 12.26 -13.24 -9.10
C LEU A 394 11.65 -12.09 -8.29
N ILE A 395 11.85 -10.88 -8.80
CA ILE A 395 11.47 -9.64 -8.13
C ILE A 395 10.39 -8.88 -8.91
N ASP A 396 9.77 -7.94 -8.23
CA ASP A 396 9.03 -6.83 -8.81
C ASP A 396 9.94 -5.57 -8.83
N PRO A 397 9.87 -4.70 -9.85
CA PRO A 397 10.80 -3.58 -9.99
C PRO A 397 10.65 -2.50 -8.91
N GLY A 398 9.58 -2.50 -8.13
CA GLY A 398 9.30 -1.49 -7.11
C GLY A 398 8.82 -0.16 -7.67
N ARG A 399 8.76 0.89 -6.81
CA ARG A 399 8.12 2.17 -7.12
C ARG A 399 9.01 3.17 -7.86
N TYR A 400 10.30 3.24 -7.55
CA TYR A 400 11.28 4.29 -7.94
C TYR A 400 10.94 5.65 -7.30
N ALA A 401 10.05 6.45 -7.93
CA ALA A 401 9.68 7.79 -7.43
C ALA A 401 8.40 8.31 -8.10
N TYR A 402 7.82 9.36 -7.54
CA TYR A 402 6.75 10.15 -8.17
C TYR A 402 7.38 11.35 -8.90
N ALA A 403 8.14 11.06 -9.97
CA ALA A 403 8.92 12.03 -10.72
C ALA A 403 8.28 12.39 -12.06
N GLY A 404 8.34 13.66 -12.42
CA GLY A 404 7.63 14.20 -13.58
C GLY A 404 6.10 14.19 -13.35
N ARG A 405 5.36 14.65 -14.33
CA ARG A 405 3.89 14.52 -14.35
C ARG A 405 3.41 14.52 -15.79
N THR A 406 2.70 13.47 -16.16
CA THR A 406 2.16 13.33 -17.51
C THR A 406 1.22 14.49 -17.85
N GLU A 407 1.37 15.03 -19.05
CA GLU A 407 0.43 15.96 -19.63
C GLU A 407 -0.91 15.29 -19.91
N ILE A 408 -2.00 15.95 -19.52
CA ILE A 408 -3.37 15.49 -19.77
C ILE A 408 -3.60 15.39 -21.27
N GLY A 409 -4.02 14.22 -21.75
CA GLY A 409 -4.25 13.96 -23.17
C GLY A 409 -3.03 13.41 -23.92
N SER A 410 -1.85 13.32 -23.28
CA SER A 410 -0.69 12.62 -23.86
C SER A 410 -0.95 11.12 -23.96
N ALA A 411 -0.20 10.42 -24.83
CA ALA A 411 -0.30 8.96 -24.99
C ALA A 411 -0.05 8.22 -23.66
N LEU A 412 0.96 8.62 -22.91
CA LEU A 412 1.23 8.05 -21.58
C LEU A 412 0.07 8.23 -20.62
N PHE A 413 -0.55 9.43 -20.57
CA PHE A 413 -1.71 9.68 -19.74
C PHE A 413 -2.91 8.82 -20.13
N GLU A 414 -3.14 8.63 -21.45
CA GLU A 414 -4.23 7.79 -21.97
C GLU A 414 -4.00 6.28 -21.73
N ASP A 415 -2.75 5.83 -21.65
CA ASP A 415 -2.39 4.47 -21.26
C ASP A 415 -2.45 4.23 -19.75
N GLY A 416 -2.58 5.31 -18.95
CA GLY A 416 -2.82 5.26 -17.51
C GLY A 416 -1.60 5.59 -16.64
N PHE A 417 -0.54 6.16 -17.22
CA PHE A 417 0.59 6.67 -16.45
C PHE A 417 0.28 8.05 -15.86
N TRP A 418 0.67 8.25 -14.62
CA TRP A 418 0.52 9.54 -13.91
C TRP A 418 1.79 10.40 -13.99
N TYR A 419 2.93 9.78 -14.30
CA TYR A 419 4.26 10.36 -14.27
C TYR A 419 4.96 10.09 -15.60
N ASP A 420 5.89 10.95 -16.01
CA ASP A 420 6.58 10.90 -17.31
C ASP A 420 8.10 10.78 -17.21
N ASP A 421 8.66 10.74 -15.99
CA ASP A 421 10.06 10.37 -15.82
C ASP A 421 10.32 8.98 -16.43
N PRO A 422 11.30 8.81 -17.33
CA PRO A 422 11.52 7.53 -18.04
C PRO A 422 11.75 6.34 -17.11
N LYS A 423 12.40 6.54 -15.95
CA LYS A 423 12.66 5.47 -14.98
C LYS A 423 11.37 5.10 -14.23
N ARG A 424 10.54 6.10 -13.90
CA ARG A 424 9.22 5.85 -13.32
C ARG A 424 8.31 5.13 -14.33
N VAL A 425 8.29 5.57 -15.58
CA VAL A 425 7.53 4.90 -16.65
C VAL A 425 7.98 3.45 -16.79
N TYR A 426 9.30 3.19 -16.82
CA TYR A 426 9.85 1.84 -16.95
C TYR A 426 9.31 0.91 -15.86
N VAL A 427 9.43 1.27 -14.58
CA VAL A 427 8.98 0.39 -13.47
C VAL A 427 7.47 0.13 -13.47
N GLU A 428 6.67 0.96 -14.14
CA GLU A 428 5.23 0.73 -14.31
C GLU A 428 4.88 -0.13 -15.53
N THR A 429 5.81 -0.35 -16.49
CA THR A 429 5.54 -1.12 -17.73
C THR A 429 5.43 -2.61 -17.46
N THR A 430 4.64 -3.31 -18.30
CA THR A 430 4.46 -4.78 -18.20
C THR A 430 5.78 -5.54 -18.29
N ARG A 431 6.72 -5.08 -19.13
CA ARG A 431 8.03 -5.75 -19.32
C ARG A 431 8.96 -5.66 -18.13
N ALA A 432 8.71 -4.75 -17.19
CA ALA A 432 9.46 -4.63 -15.94
C ALA A 432 8.98 -5.61 -14.84
N HIS A 433 7.91 -6.35 -15.08
CA HIS A 433 7.31 -7.32 -14.16
C HIS A 433 7.41 -8.75 -14.67
N ASN A 434 7.08 -9.74 -13.81
CA ASN A 434 7.00 -11.15 -14.20
C ASN A 434 5.65 -11.42 -14.88
N CYS A 435 5.47 -10.86 -16.07
CA CYS A 435 4.21 -10.78 -16.81
C CYS A 435 4.35 -11.24 -18.27
N VAL A 436 3.23 -11.36 -18.98
CA VAL A 436 3.23 -11.54 -20.44
C VAL A 436 2.87 -10.22 -21.09
N GLU A 437 3.79 -9.65 -21.84
CA GLU A 437 3.58 -8.47 -22.69
C GLU A 437 2.98 -8.89 -24.03
N ILE A 438 2.08 -8.08 -24.60
CA ILE A 438 1.35 -8.36 -25.84
C ILE A 438 1.61 -7.21 -26.82
N ASP A 439 2.14 -7.52 -28.01
CA ASP A 439 2.46 -6.58 -29.09
C ASP A 439 3.36 -5.40 -28.63
N GLY A 440 4.26 -5.66 -27.69
CA GLY A 440 5.15 -4.65 -27.13
C GLY A 440 4.44 -3.56 -26.32
N LYS A 441 3.21 -3.80 -25.84
CA LYS A 441 2.39 -2.81 -25.13
C LYS A 441 2.19 -3.20 -23.68
N SER A 442 2.20 -2.20 -22.82
CA SER A 442 1.79 -2.35 -21.43
C SER A 442 0.27 -2.45 -21.29
N TYR A 443 -0.20 -3.16 -20.28
CA TYR A 443 -1.63 -3.23 -19.97
C TYR A 443 -2.18 -1.85 -19.62
N ARG A 444 -3.24 -1.44 -20.31
CA ARG A 444 -3.90 -0.16 -20.07
C ARG A 444 -4.58 -0.17 -18.70
N ARG A 445 -4.44 0.93 -17.96
CA ARG A 445 -5.05 1.14 -16.65
C ARG A 445 -6.10 2.24 -16.65
N LYS A 446 -6.14 3.10 -17.70
CA LYS A 446 -7.12 4.16 -17.90
C LYS A 446 -8.09 3.78 -19.04
N GLY A 447 -9.36 4.15 -18.87
CA GLY A 447 -10.39 3.86 -19.88
C GLY A 447 -10.77 2.39 -20.02
N VAL A 448 -10.36 1.57 -19.05
CA VAL A 448 -10.72 0.15 -18.93
C VAL A 448 -11.43 -0.09 -17.61
N ARG A 449 -12.38 -1.02 -17.61
CA ARG A 449 -13.07 -1.42 -16.37
C ARG A 449 -12.15 -2.31 -15.55
N PRO A 450 -11.89 -1.99 -14.29
CA PRO A 450 -11.23 -2.90 -13.37
C PRO A 450 -11.99 -4.23 -13.27
N PHE A 451 -11.26 -5.34 -13.26
CA PHE A 451 -11.87 -6.68 -13.15
C PHE A 451 -11.99 -7.16 -11.69
N GLY A 452 -11.47 -6.38 -10.73
CA GLY A 452 -11.40 -6.80 -9.33
C GLY A 452 -10.33 -7.85 -9.11
N SER A 453 -10.70 -9.03 -8.61
CA SER A 453 -9.82 -10.17 -8.43
C SER A 453 -9.93 -11.16 -9.61
N ALA A 454 -8.77 -11.59 -10.10
CA ALA A 454 -8.62 -12.64 -11.10
C ALA A 454 -8.14 -13.98 -10.49
N LEU A 455 -8.01 -14.05 -9.15
CA LEU A 455 -7.60 -15.25 -8.43
C LEU A 455 -8.76 -16.27 -8.43
N ARG A 456 -8.49 -17.47 -8.89
CA ARG A 456 -9.45 -18.57 -8.91
C ARG A 456 -9.18 -19.61 -7.82
N TYR A 457 -7.88 -19.86 -7.59
CA TYR A 457 -7.44 -20.83 -6.60
C TYR A 457 -6.03 -20.53 -6.12
N ALA A 458 -5.77 -20.80 -4.86
CA ALA A 458 -4.44 -20.99 -4.31
C ALA A 458 -4.53 -22.02 -3.18
N GLY A 459 -3.65 -23.01 -3.19
CA GLY A 459 -3.64 -24.08 -2.19
C GLY A 459 -2.45 -25.02 -2.35
N GLU A 460 -2.27 -25.91 -1.40
CA GLU A 460 -1.25 -26.95 -1.44
C GLU A 460 -1.83 -28.24 -2.05
N GLN A 461 -1.09 -28.84 -2.96
CA GLN A 461 -1.42 -30.11 -3.61
C GLN A 461 -0.17 -30.99 -3.68
N ASN A 462 -0.17 -32.12 -2.96
CA ASN A 462 0.94 -33.08 -2.96
C ASN A 462 2.31 -32.46 -2.63
N GLY A 463 2.39 -31.57 -1.63
CA GLY A 463 3.60 -30.85 -1.24
C GLY A 463 4.02 -29.73 -2.19
N LEU A 464 3.19 -29.37 -3.15
CA LEU A 464 3.40 -28.26 -4.10
C LEU A 464 2.47 -27.11 -3.76
N ALA A 465 2.98 -25.88 -3.79
CA ALA A 465 2.10 -24.70 -3.82
C ALA A 465 1.58 -24.48 -5.24
N VAL A 466 0.28 -24.35 -5.39
CA VAL A 466 -0.39 -24.20 -6.67
C VAL A 466 -1.29 -22.97 -6.66
N THR A 467 -1.16 -22.11 -7.69
CA THR A 467 -2.08 -20.99 -7.93
C THR A 467 -2.72 -21.08 -9.31
N ASP A 468 -3.93 -20.55 -9.43
CA ASP A 468 -4.71 -20.46 -10.67
C ASP A 468 -5.35 -19.08 -10.76
N CYS A 469 -4.99 -18.33 -11.79
CA CYS A 469 -5.48 -16.99 -12.06
C CYS A 469 -5.96 -16.85 -13.50
N GLN A 470 -7.02 -16.07 -13.74
CA GLN A 470 -7.49 -15.79 -15.10
C GLN A 470 -8.02 -14.37 -15.22
N ALA A 471 -7.47 -13.62 -16.16
CA ALA A 471 -7.91 -12.27 -16.50
C ALA A 471 -8.18 -12.13 -18.00
N ALA A 472 -8.84 -11.02 -18.40
CA ALA A 472 -9.07 -10.68 -19.80
C ALA A 472 -8.48 -9.30 -20.08
N TYR A 473 -7.77 -9.17 -21.19
CA TYR A 473 -7.08 -7.95 -21.62
C TYR A 473 -7.51 -7.50 -23.01
N PHE A 474 -7.34 -6.21 -23.29
CA PHE A 474 -7.60 -5.64 -24.62
C PHE A 474 -8.99 -6.02 -25.19
N ARG A 475 -9.98 -6.30 -24.31
CA ARG A 475 -11.34 -6.76 -24.61
C ARG A 475 -11.46 -8.14 -25.25
N THR A 476 -10.42 -8.66 -25.90
CA THR A 476 -10.50 -9.89 -26.72
C THR A 476 -9.61 -11.01 -26.21
N ILE A 477 -8.52 -10.68 -25.52
CA ILE A 477 -7.51 -11.65 -25.10
C ILE A 477 -7.81 -12.14 -23.69
N THR A 478 -7.98 -13.45 -23.55
CA THR A 478 -8.04 -14.13 -22.24
C THR A 478 -6.66 -14.66 -21.91
N HIS A 479 -6.19 -14.37 -20.69
CA HIS A 479 -4.93 -14.86 -20.15
C HIS A 479 -5.20 -15.70 -18.90
N TRP A 480 -4.76 -16.93 -18.91
CA TRP A 480 -4.69 -17.81 -17.77
C TRP A 480 -3.24 -17.99 -17.34
N ARG A 481 -2.98 -17.95 -16.02
CA ARG A 481 -1.67 -18.26 -15.43
C ARG A 481 -1.83 -19.24 -14.28
N GLY A 482 -0.98 -20.28 -14.28
CA GLY A 482 -0.79 -21.21 -13.16
C GLY A 482 0.66 -21.18 -12.68
N LEU A 483 0.85 -21.15 -11.36
CA LEU A 483 2.17 -21.32 -10.74
C LEU A 483 2.20 -22.63 -9.97
N ILE A 484 3.30 -23.40 -10.08
CA ILE A 484 3.53 -24.66 -9.38
C ILE A 484 4.92 -24.59 -8.75
N LEU A 485 4.98 -24.42 -7.44
CA LEU A 485 6.23 -24.34 -6.67
C LEU A 485 6.46 -25.64 -5.90
N ALA A 486 7.62 -26.26 -6.13
CA ALA A 486 8.21 -27.24 -5.23
C ALA A 486 9.29 -26.53 -4.38
N PRO A 487 9.08 -26.36 -3.08
CA PRO A 487 9.99 -25.57 -2.23
C PRO A 487 11.43 -26.07 -2.30
N GLY A 488 12.36 -25.15 -2.60
CA GLY A 488 13.80 -25.46 -2.69
C GLY A 488 14.25 -26.26 -3.92
N GLU A 489 13.31 -26.67 -4.78
CA GLU A 489 13.60 -27.52 -5.95
C GLU A 489 13.36 -26.79 -7.27
N PHE A 490 12.12 -26.35 -7.52
CA PHE A 490 11.76 -25.75 -8.79
C PHE A 490 10.49 -24.88 -8.71
N LEU A 491 10.33 -24.01 -9.72
CA LEU A 491 9.08 -23.30 -10.02
C LEU A 491 8.71 -23.56 -11.47
N VAL A 492 7.46 -23.94 -11.74
CA VAL A 492 6.88 -23.99 -13.09
C VAL A 492 5.86 -22.87 -13.24
N VAL A 493 6.02 -22.07 -14.30
CA VAL A 493 5.09 -21.00 -14.71
C VAL A 493 4.38 -21.43 -15.98
N LEU A 494 3.06 -21.56 -15.89
CA LEU A 494 2.21 -21.91 -17.02
C LEU A 494 1.41 -20.69 -17.45
N ASP A 495 1.47 -20.30 -18.72
CA ASP A 495 0.60 -19.27 -19.29
C ASP A 495 -0.12 -19.79 -20.53
N HIS A 496 -1.36 -19.39 -20.68
CA HIS A 496 -2.15 -19.61 -21.88
C HIS A 496 -2.93 -18.34 -22.24
N LEU A 497 -2.65 -17.81 -23.43
CA LEU A 497 -3.31 -16.63 -23.96
C LEU A 497 -4.08 -17.01 -25.23
N HIS A 498 -5.27 -16.45 -25.38
CA HIS A 498 -6.15 -16.72 -26.50
C HIS A 498 -6.92 -15.44 -26.88
N ASP A 499 -6.77 -15.00 -28.12
CA ASP A 499 -7.64 -13.98 -28.70
C ASP A 499 -8.92 -14.62 -29.26
N ARG A 500 -10.07 -14.17 -28.72
CA ARG A 500 -11.40 -14.67 -29.13
C ARG A 500 -11.78 -14.32 -30.58
N LEU A 501 -11.13 -13.31 -31.15
CA LEU A 501 -11.34 -12.89 -32.54
C LEU A 501 -10.37 -13.55 -33.51
N GLY A 502 -9.42 -14.35 -33.01
CA GLY A 502 -8.45 -15.06 -33.84
C GLY A 502 -7.34 -14.18 -34.41
N ALA A 503 -7.15 -12.97 -33.92
CA ALA A 503 -6.05 -12.09 -34.31
C ALA A 503 -4.72 -12.66 -33.83
N ALA A 504 -3.70 -12.61 -34.66
CA ALA A 504 -2.34 -13.01 -34.28
C ALA A 504 -1.66 -11.86 -33.54
N HIS A 505 -0.95 -12.20 -32.46
CA HIS A 505 -0.22 -11.29 -31.61
C HIS A 505 1.22 -11.76 -31.40
N ASP A 506 2.10 -10.86 -30.95
CA ASP A 506 3.43 -11.13 -30.43
C ASP A 506 3.37 -11.16 -28.90
N TYR A 507 3.64 -12.31 -28.30
CA TYR A 507 3.61 -12.49 -26.85
C TYR A 507 5.03 -12.67 -26.31
N ARG A 508 5.37 -11.94 -25.24
CA ARG A 508 6.65 -12.02 -24.53
C ARG A 508 6.42 -12.27 -23.07
N GLN A 509 6.80 -13.46 -22.60
CA GLN A 509 6.74 -13.83 -21.18
C GLN A 509 8.00 -13.32 -20.48
N TRP A 510 7.90 -12.17 -19.81
CA TRP A 510 8.99 -11.51 -19.12
C TRP A 510 9.22 -12.04 -17.71
N PHE A 511 10.49 -12.03 -17.29
CA PHE A 511 10.94 -12.37 -15.94
C PHE A 511 12.06 -11.44 -15.50
N GLN A 512 12.10 -11.11 -14.19
CA GLN A 512 13.01 -10.18 -13.55
C GLN A 512 13.81 -10.91 -12.47
N LEU A 513 15.06 -11.27 -12.74
CA LEU A 513 15.94 -11.82 -11.70
C LEU A 513 16.45 -10.72 -10.77
N ALA A 514 16.56 -11.03 -9.49
CA ALA A 514 17.08 -10.12 -8.49
C ALA A 514 18.54 -9.69 -8.77
N PRO A 515 18.98 -8.51 -8.30
CA PRO A 515 20.29 -7.93 -8.61
C PRO A 515 21.50 -8.83 -8.35
N GLN A 516 21.43 -9.71 -7.36
CA GLN A 516 22.52 -10.63 -7.02
C GLN A 516 22.70 -11.80 -8.01
N TRP A 517 21.76 -12.00 -8.94
CA TRP A 517 21.82 -13.05 -9.96
C TRP A 517 22.44 -12.53 -11.25
N SER A 518 23.53 -13.19 -11.67
CA SER A 518 24.11 -12.99 -13.01
C SER A 518 23.65 -14.12 -13.93
N ALA A 519 23.14 -13.77 -15.11
CA ALA A 519 22.56 -14.73 -16.03
C ALA A 519 23.14 -14.61 -17.44
N ALA A 520 23.22 -15.73 -18.14
CA ALA A 520 23.63 -15.81 -19.53
C ALA A 520 22.74 -16.79 -20.31
N ALA A 521 22.47 -16.46 -21.58
CA ALA A 521 21.80 -17.36 -22.49
C ALA A 521 22.67 -18.59 -22.77
N GLY A 522 22.05 -19.76 -22.84
CA GLY A 522 22.66 -21.04 -23.19
C GLY A 522 21.83 -21.76 -24.23
N PRO A 523 22.29 -22.93 -24.75
CA PRO A 523 21.61 -23.67 -25.78
C PRO A 523 20.19 -24.14 -25.39
N ASP A 524 19.97 -24.40 -24.11
CA ASP A 524 18.72 -24.94 -23.56
C ASP A 524 17.91 -23.91 -22.77
N GLY A 525 18.23 -22.60 -22.87
CA GLY A 525 17.55 -21.52 -22.15
C GLY A 525 18.51 -20.56 -21.44
N LEU A 526 18.26 -20.25 -20.18
CA LEU A 526 19.07 -19.31 -19.38
C LEU A 526 19.74 -20.03 -18.21
N ALA A 527 21.02 -19.77 -18.00
CA ALA A 527 21.75 -20.19 -16.80
C ALA A 527 22.06 -18.96 -15.94
N ALA A 528 21.65 -18.97 -14.67
CA ALA A 528 21.90 -17.90 -13.72
C ALA A 528 22.70 -18.44 -12.51
N ARG A 529 23.55 -17.56 -11.94
CA ARG A 529 24.35 -17.85 -10.75
C ARG A 529 24.23 -16.69 -9.77
N SER A 530 24.07 -17.03 -8.51
CA SER A 530 24.16 -16.07 -7.42
C SER A 530 25.41 -16.30 -6.59
N ALA A 531 26.06 -15.21 -6.22
CA ALA A 531 27.16 -15.20 -5.26
C ALA A 531 26.70 -14.82 -3.83
N ALA A 532 25.42 -14.51 -3.66
CA ALA A 532 24.84 -14.16 -2.38
C ALA A 532 24.55 -15.42 -1.54
N GLY A 533 24.72 -15.32 -0.22
CA GLY A 533 24.50 -16.43 0.70
C GLY A 533 25.76 -17.25 1.01
N SER A 534 25.60 -18.28 1.85
CA SER A 534 26.69 -19.16 2.30
C SER A 534 27.21 -20.13 1.23
N GLU A 535 26.41 -20.35 0.17
CA GLU A 535 26.71 -21.27 -0.94
C GLU A 535 26.41 -20.64 -2.29
N LYS A 536 27.25 -20.92 -3.29
CA LYS A 536 27.00 -20.54 -4.69
C LYS A 536 25.77 -21.28 -5.20
N GLN A 537 24.74 -20.56 -5.57
CA GLN A 537 23.51 -21.12 -6.12
C GLN A 537 23.53 -21.05 -7.66
N SER A 538 23.06 -22.13 -8.28
CA SER A 538 22.84 -22.20 -9.73
C SER A 538 21.35 -22.36 -10.01
N LEU A 539 20.82 -21.55 -10.91
CA LEU A 539 19.44 -21.59 -11.36
C LEU A 539 19.43 -21.75 -12.89
N HIS A 540 18.68 -22.70 -13.39
CA HIS A 540 18.46 -22.90 -14.81
C HIS A 540 17.01 -22.58 -15.16
N VAL A 541 16.80 -21.83 -16.25
CA VAL A 541 15.49 -21.48 -16.75
C VAL A 541 15.33 -22.04 -18.15
N THR A 542 14.36 -22.92 -18.33
CA THR A 542 14.15 -23.67 -19.57
C THR A 542 12.69 -23.59 -20.00
N SER A 543 12.45 -23.32 -21.29
CA SER A 543 11.11 -23.46 -21.84
C SER A 543 10.79 -24.95 -22.04
N LEU A 544 9.68 -25.39 -21.47
CA LEU A 544 9.10 -26.71 -21.71
C LEU A 544 8.10 -26.70 -22.89
N ALA A 545 7.81 -25.51 -23.45
CA ALA A 545 7.00 -25.33 -24.63
C ALA A 545 7.92 -25.24 -25.88
N PRO A 546 7.84 -26.14 -26.83
CA PRO A 546 8.84 -26.27 -27.91
C PRO A 546 8.96 -25.03 -28.81
N ASP A 547 7.90 -24.24 -28.94
CA ASP A 547 7.84 -23.09 -29.84
C ASP A 547 8.11 -21.75 -29.14
N ALA A 548 8.41 -21.76 -27.85
CA ALA A 548 8.76 -20.53 -27.09
C ALA A 548 10.29 -20.38 -27.06
N VAL A 549 10.78 -19.30 -27.67
CA VAL A 549 12.21 -19.04 -27.84
C VAL A 549 12.67 -17.98 -26.86
N LEU A 550 13.84 -18.18 -26.23
CA LEU A 550 14.51 -17.12 -25.46
C LEU A 550 14.90 -15.99 -26.43
N ASP A 551 14.26 -14.82 -26.27
CA ASP A 551 14.36 -13.70 -27.22
C ASP A 551 15.29 -12.60 -26.69
N THR A 552 15.16 -12.23 -25.44
CA THR A 552 15.89 -11.11 -24.85
C THR A 552 16.50 -11.52 -23.53
N VAL A 553 17.73 -11.08 -23.28
CA VAL A 553 18.42 -11.09 -21.97
C VAL A 553 19.14 -9.76 -21.82
N ALA A 554 18.74 -8.93 -20.84
CA ALA A 554 19.31 -7.60 -20.63
C ALA A 554 19.57 -7.36 -19.14
N ARG A 555 20.66 -6.64 -18.84
CA ARG A 555 21.00 -6.25 -17.47
C ARG A 555 21.48 -4.80 -17.44
N GLY A 556 20.75 -3.95 -16.70
CA GLY A 556 21.12 -2.53 -16.55
C GLY A 556 21.21 -1.80 -17.90
N GLN A 557 20.40 -2.21 -18.88
CA GLN A 557 20.38 -1.60 -20.20
C GLN A 557 19.68 -0.26 -20.16
N THR A 558 20.27 0.75 -20.82
CA THR A 558 19.70 2.10 -20.94
C THR A 558 19.28 2.42 -22.38
N GLU A 559 19.93 1.81 -23.37
CA GLU A 559 19.66 2.00 -24.80
C GLU A 559 19.39 0.67 -25.49
N PRO A 560 18.48 0.59 -26.48
CA PRO A 560 17.59 1.67 -26.97
C PRO A 560 16.42 1.97 -26.00
N GLU A 561 16.24 1.19 -24.95
CA GLU A 561 15.22 1.36 -23.91
C GLU A 561 15.72 0.79 -22.59
N LEU A 562 15.08 1.23 -21.47
CA LEU A 562 15.42 0.73 -20.15
C LEU A 562 14.94 -0.73 -19.98
N LEU A 563 15.87 -1.64 -19.69
CA LEU A 563 15.61 -3.04 -19.35
C LEU A 563 16.58 -3.53 -18.26
N GLY A 564 16.10 -4.41 -17.39
CA GLY A 564 16.94 -5.04 -16.37
C GLY A 564 17.34 -4.08 -15.25
N TRP A 565 16.37 -3.38 -14.70
CA TRP A 565 16.54 -2.48 -13.55
C TRP A 565 15.53 -2.79 -12.45
N MET A 566 15.92 -2.54 -11.21
CA MET A 566 15.09 -2.60 -10.01
C MET A 566 15.29 -1.34 -9.16
N SER A 567 14.22 -0.82 -8.59
CA SER A 567 14.32 0.25 -7.58
C SER A 567 14.71 -0.35 -6.23
N ASP A 568 15.79 0.16 -5.65
CA ASP A 568 16.24 -0.16 -4.29
C ASP A 568 15.90 0.94 -3.29
N GLY A 569 15.24 2.01 -3.75
CA GLY A 569 14.77 3.13 -2.94
C GLY A 569 14.33 4.31 -3.78
N PRO A 570 13.90 5.41 -3.13
CA PRO A 570 13.46 6.60 -3.84
C PRO A 570 14.56 7.19 -4.73
N TYR A 571 14.23 7.43 -6.02
CA TYR A 571 15.11 7.96 -7.05
C TYR A 571 16.35 7.10 -7.37
N SER A 572 16.35 5.83 -6.97
CA SER A 572 17.46 4.92 -7.18
C SER A 572 17.04 3.67 -7.97
N LEU A 573 17.84 3.30 -8.97
CA LEU A 573 17.74 2.05 -9.72
C LEU A 573 19.07 1.31 -9.69
N VAL A 574 19.03 0.01 -9.43
CA VAL A 574 20.18 -0.89 -9.49
C VAL A 574 20.00 -1.89 -10.64
N PRO A 575 21.11 -2.31 -11.30
CA PRO A 575 21.03 -3.30 -12.37
C PRO A 575 20.52 -4.66 -11.87
N ALA A 576 19.44 -5.13 -12.48
CA ALA A 576 18.87 -6.47 -12.36
C ALA A 576 18.93 -7.17 -13.72
N THR A 577 18.47 -8.42 -13.84
CA THR A 577 18.45 -9.08 -15.13
C THR A 577 17.01 -9.33 -15.58
N SER A 578 16.61 -8.72 -16.70
CA SER A 578 15.37 -9.01 -17.40
C SER A 578 15.61 -10.00 -18.53
N PHE A 579 14.71 -10.97 -18.70
CA PHE A 579 14.71 -11.83 -19.86
C PHE A 579 13.30 -12.23 -20.26
N CYS A 580 13.08 -12.63 -21.52
CA CYS A 580 11.78 -13.11 -21.97
C CYS A 580 11.86 -14.29 -22.92
N PHE A 581 10.81 -15.13 -22.86
CA PHE A 581 10.49 -16.07 -23.91
C PHE A 581 9.42 -15.48 -24.83
N ARG A 582 9.61 -15.65 -26.16
CA ARG A 582 8.73 -15.09 -27.18
C ARG A 582 7.98 -16.16 -27.92
N ARG A 583 6.73 -15.87 -28.26
CA ARG A 583 5.87 -16.70 -29.10
C ARG A 583 4.83 -15.84 -29.81
N GLY A 584 4.52 -16.15 -31.09
CA GLY A 584 3.48 -15.48 -31.88
C GLY A 584 2.27 -16.37 -32.15
N GLY A 585 1.14 -15.74 -32.48
CA GLY A 585 -0.09 -16.42 -32.91
C GLY A 585 -1.37 -15.85 -32.30
N ALA A 586 -2.53 -16.35 -32.73
CA ALA A 586 -3.82 -16.03 -32.11
C ALA A 586 -3.97 -16.69 -30.72
N THR A 587 -3.19 -17.73 -30.48
CA THR A 587 -3.08 -18.46 -29.22
C THR A 587 -1.61 -18.68 -28.92
N ALA A 588 -1.18 -18.38 -27.69
CA ALA A 588 0.15 -18.68 -27.22
C ALA A 588 0.09 -19.41 -25.87
N SER A 589 1.01 -20.35 -25.68
CA SER A 589 1.16 -21.07 -24.41
C SER A 589 2.63 -21.14 -24.04
N PHE A 590 2.91 -20.88 -22.77
CA PHE A 590 4.23 -20.99 -22.18
C PHE A 590 4.19 -22.00 -21.04
N ALA A 591 5.28 -22.74 -20.91
CA ALA A 591 5.55 -23.59 -19.77
C ALA A 591 7.04 -23.40 -19.43
N THR A 592 7.32 -22.55 -18.44
CA THR A 592 8.69 -22.18 -18.09
C THR A 592 9.08 -22.83 -16.77
N LEU A 593 10.15 -23.61 -16.79
CA LEU A 593 10.76 -24.27 -15.64
C LEU A 593 11.94 -23.47 -15.13
N PHE A 594 11.92 -23.14 -13.88
CA PHE A 594 13.05 -22.68 -13.08
C PHE A 594 13.49 -23.84 -12.18
N SER A 595 14.72 -24.30 -12.28
CA SER A 595 15.23 -25.39 -11.43
C SER A 595 16.60 -25.06 -10.85
N PHE A 596 16.79 -25.39 -9.56
CA PHE A 596 18.09 -25.24 -8.90
C PHE A 596 19.02 -26.39 -9.23
N GLY A 597 20.33 -26.12 -9.23
CA GLY A 597 21.39 -27.10 -9.38
C GLY A 597 21.83 -27.35 -10.81
N SER A 598 21.76 -28.60 -11.30
CA SER A 598 22.19 -28.95 -12.67
C SER A 598 21.15 -28.57 -13.73
N ALA A 599 21.63 -28.28 -14.94
CA ALA A 599 20.75 -28.00 -16.09
C ALA A 599 19.74 -29.15 -16.31
N PRO A 600 18.45 -28.82 -16.39
CA PRO A 600 17.42 -29.84 -16.58
C PRO A 600 17.50 -30.45 -17.99
N LYS A 601 17.48 -31.77 -18.05
CA LYS A 601 17.26 -32.49 -19.32
C LYS A 601 15.77 -32.73 -19.48
N VAL A 602 15.16 -32.03 -20.44
CA VAL A 602 13.72 -32.13 -20.73
C VAL A 602 13.50 -33.40 -21.54
N HIS A 603 12.53 -34.20 -21.12
CA HIS A 603 12.03 -35.37 -21.83
C HIS A 603 10.67 -35.07 -22.45
N ASP A 604 10.02 -36.05 -23.06
CA ASP A 604 8.73 -35.89 -23.74
C ASP A 604 7.73 -35.03 -22.93
N THR A 605 7.47 -33.82 -23.35
CA THR A 605 6.44 -32.96 -22.79
C THR A 605 5.21 -33.01 -23.71
N ALA A 606 4.08 -33.43 -23.16
CA ALA A 606 2.80 -33.37 -23.82
C ALA A 606 1.93 -32.31 -23.14
N THR A 607 1.68 -31.22 -23.85
CA THR A 607 0.82 -30.14 -23.31
C THR A 607 -0.29 -29.85 -24.31
N ARG A 608 -1.52 -29.83 -23.83
CA ARG A 608 -2.71 -29.39 -24.56
C ARG A 608 -3.30 -28.18 -23.86
N PHE A 609 -3.07 -27.05 -24.48
CA PHE A 609 -3.66 -25.80 -24.01
C PHE A 609 -4.84 -25.41 -24.88
N ASN A 610 -6.02 -25.25 -24.32
CA ASN A 610 -7.15 -24.59 -24.98
C ASN A 610 -8.04 -23.87 -23.93
N VAL A 611 -9.00 -23.08 -24.43
CA VAL A 611 -9.88 -22.26 -23.58
C VAL A 611 -10.78 -23.10 -22.66
N THR A 612 -11.09 -24.32 -23.06
CA THR A 612 -12.02 -25.19 -22.33
C THR A 612 -11.32 -26.19 -21.43
N LEU A 613 -10.17 -26.71 -21.87
CA LEU A 613 -9.39 -27.68 -21.12
C LEU A 613 -7.90 -27.44 -21.33
N THR A 614 -7.19 -27.16 -20.24
CA THR A 614 -5.72 -27.16 -20.23
C THR A 614 -5.26 -28.38 -19.45
N ALA A 615 -4.48 -29.23 -20.10
CA ALA A 615 -3.92 -30.41 -19.47
C ALA A 615 -2.52 -30.69 -20.01
N GLY A 616 -1.68 -31.27 -19.20
CA GLY A 616 -0.32 -31.58 -19.65
C GLY A 616 0.41 -32.56 -18.76
N SER A 617 1.50 -33.05 -19.32
CA SER A 617 2.49 -33.89 -18.65
C SER A 617 3.85 -33.30 -18.96
N LEU A 618 4.56 -32.89 -17.92
CA LEU A 618 5.89 -32.29 -17.96
C LEU A 618 6.89 -33.27 -17.35
N ARG A 619 7.96 -33.59 -18.07
CA ARG A 619 9.00 -34.50 -17.58
C ARG A 619 10.38 -33.93 -17.82
N TRP A 620 11.18 -33.91 -16.76
CA TRP A 620 12.59 -33.51 -16.84
C TRP A 620 13.43 -34.27 -15.82
N ARG A 621 14.73 -34.27 -16.04
CA ARG A 621 15.71 -34.79 -15.09
C ARG A 621 16.70 -33.70 -14.70
N ALA A 622 16.83 -33.43 -13.41
CA ALA A 622 17.81 -32.51 -12.85
C ALA A 622 18.38 -33.08 -11.55
N ASN A 623 19.62 -32.78 -11.21
CA ASN A 623 20.29 -33.26 -9.99
C ASN A 623 20.21 -34.79 -9.80
N GLY A 624 20.24 -35.56 -10.89
CA GLY A 624 20.13 -37.02 -10.83
C GLY A 624 18.69 -37.56 -10.62
N GLN A 625 17.72 -36.70 -10.34
CA GLN A 625 16.33 -37.07 -10.11
C GLN A 625 15.46 -36.78 -11.33
N SER A 626 14.48 -37.66 -11.60
CA SER A 626 13.45 -37.45 -12.61
C SER A 626 12.21 -36.88 -11.97
N THR A 627 11.64 -35.85 -12.55
CA THR A 627 10.38 -35.26 -12.11
C THR A 627 9.32 -35.41 -13.19
N HIS A 628 8.14 -35.88 -12.81
CA HIS A 628 6.99 -36.00 -13.68
C HIS A 628 5.78 -35.30 -13.05
N LEU A 629 5.35 -34.20 -13.65
CA LEU A 629 4.14 -33.48 -13.25
C LEU A 629 3.03 -33.73 -14.27
N LYS A 630 1.85 -34.08 -13.77
CA LYS A 630 0.61 -34.00 -14.55
C LYS A 630 -0.22 -32.85 -14.02
N PHE A 631 -0.83 -32.10 -14.91
CA PHE A 631 -1.74 -31.03 -14.54
C PHE A 631 -2.98 -31.02 -15.42
N GLN A 632 -4.08 -30.56 -14.86
CA GLN A 632 -5.35 -30.40 -15.54
C GLN A 632 -6.14 -29.24 -14.97
N ARG A 633 -6.82 -28.50 -15.86
CA ARG A 633 -7.71 -27.41 -15.53
C ARG A 633 -8.82 -27.33 -16.58
N SER A 634 -10.04 -26.97 -16.16
CA SER A 634 -11.15 -26.69 -17.07
C SER A 634 -11.84 -25.37 -16.72
N ARG A 635 -12.90 -25.01 -17.45
CA ARG A 635 -13.74 -23.86 -17.06
C ARG A 635 -14.39 -24.05 -15.68
N GLU A 636 -14.73 -25.27 -15.33
CA GLU A 636 -15.44 -25.63 -14.10
C GLU A 636 -14.49 -26.02 -12.96
N THR A 637 -13.28 -26.50 -13.30
CA THR A 637 -12.28 -26.93 -12.31
C THR A 637 -11.06 -26.01 -12.31
N THR A 638 -10.52 -25.74 -11.13
CA THR A 638 -9.25 -25.06 -10.95
C THR A 638 -8.08 -25.97 -11.29
N LEU A 639 -6.88 -25.42 -11.37
CA LEU A 639 -5.65 -26.16 -11.67
C LEU A 639 -5.43 -27.28 -10.66
N GLN A 640 -5.43 -28.52 -11.13
CA GLN A 640 -5.10 -29.72 -10.39
C GLN A 640 -3.73 -30.21 -10.81
N VAL A 641 -2.86 -30.53 -9.85
CA VAL A 641 -1.48 -30.95 -10.10
C VAL A 641 -1.19 -32.25 -9.36
N GLN A 642 -0.53 -33.17 -10.04
CA GLN A 642 -0.02 -34.41 -9.47
C GLN A 642 1.47 -34.54 -9.78
N ARG A 643 2.28 -34.76 -8.76
CA ARG A 643 3.69 -35.19 -8.88
C ARG A 643 3.71 -36.72 -8.82
N LEU A 644 4.17 -37.36 -9.88
CA LEU A 644 4.14 -38.82 -10.02
C LEU A 644 5.48 -39.48 -9.69
N SER A 645 6.56 -38.72 -9.71
CA SER A 645 7.92 -39.18 -9.38
C SER A 645 8.81 -37.99 -9.09
#